data_f4743820ad41fb0ec6d1b02189a22b36
#
_entry.id   f4743820ad41fb0ec6d1b02189a22b36
#
_cell.length_a   1.000
_cell.length_b   1.000
_cell.length_c   1.000
_cell.angle_alpha   90.00
_cell.angle_beta   90.00
_cell.angle_gamma   90.00
#
_symmetry.space_group_name_H-M   'P 1'
#
loop_
_entity.id
_entity.type
_entity.pdbx_description
1 polymer ?
#
loop_
_entity_poly.entity_id
_entity_poly.type
_entity_poly.pdbx_seq_one_letter_code
_entity_poly.pdbx_strand_id
1 'polypeptide(L)'
;MFLSIWRLSHLSLATLSALFLIVLSISGIVLSFSPIKSQLSKFRSDELEKITLSNLIDNINKNQKEILEIKIDRNDFVEVKAISKKGEMRTFYVNAKNGEAKGEIEKESRFFKLFRNIHRSLLLKKTGRIIIGIISFTLFLLSFSGSILIIKRQLSIRKFYSKVIFDDFYQFWHIINGRMSLVFIIIISLTGIFLSLERFEIINPKKDLSHNIDYEKIEDFSKKTISDFEIFQKIKVSELEFIQFPFSPFVEDQFIVRLKSKELIVNQYNGEIISSVDFGFTKKLSKINYNLHTGEGSIIWSIILLVTCFSILFFIFSGFKISLKRIQFKSKNSFKEKESEFLILVGSENGNTNRYAKYLKEIISSNNKKVFIDQLNNYKPIENLQQIVILTSTYGLGQPPSNSKKFINKFEKSPLKKPFNYSIVGFGSRSYPDFCQFAIDVKGLLEKYENGNSILPIKLINNQNQTEFNKWVDDWGAFNNFTIQDYQENLKFDFEVVKKTKSQKDPNNNFTLRLRPLKKNVFQSGDLIAFQIGENQNERYYSIAKDFNDNIFLSIKRHLKGECSQYLDDLKVKAIVKAKIIKNDNFHAPEDYDNLILIGNGTGIAPLLGMAYENHSKKKIDIYWGSKFKKSLNLYSDI
;
A
#
# COMPACT_ATOMS: atom_id res chain seq x y z
N MET A 1 26.01 10.39 -2.54
CA MET A 1 25.71 10.77 -1.17
C MET A 1 24.24 11.12 -0.93
N PHE A 2 23.63 12.02 -1.70
CA PHE A 2 22.26 12.51 -1.50
C PHE A 2 21.12 11.47 -1.60
N LEU A 3 21.20 10.45 -2.45
CA LEU A 3 20.12 9.46 -2.59
C LEU A 3 19.96 8.58 -1.35
N SER A 4 21.06 8.32 -0.64
CA SER A 4 21.03 7.53 0.61
C SER A 4 20.40 8.30 1.76
N ILE A 5 20.57 9.63 1.83
CA ILE A 5 19.99 10.47 2.87
C ILE A 5 18.45 10.50 2.72
N TRP A 6 17.93 10.82 1.53
CA TRP A 6 16.49 10.84 1.28
C TRP A 6 15.81 9.50 1.57
N ARG A 7 16.48 8.39 1.19
CA ARG A 7 15.97 7.05 1.46
C ARG A 7 15.98 6.70 2.96
N LEU A 8 17.07 7.05 3.65
CA LEU A 8 17.19 6.83 5.08
C LEU A 8 16.15 7.65 5.85
N SER A 9 16.00 8.94 5.51
CA SER A 9 15.00 9.82 6.11
C SER A 9 13.58 9.30 5.88
N HIS A 10 13.25 8.92 4.64
CA HIS A 10 11.94 8.34 4.31
C HIS A 10 11.66 7.07 5.11
N LEU A 11 12.63 6.15 5.20
CA LEU A 11 12.49 4.91 5.98
C LEU A 11 12.36 5.18 7.48
N SER A 12 13.19 6.08 8.03
CA SER A 12 13.14 6.42 9.46
C SER A 12 11.81 7.06 9.83
N LEU A 13 11.35 8.05 9.05
CA LEU A 13 10.05 8.69 9.26
C LEU A 13 8.91 7.66 9.15
N ALA A 14 8.95 6.78 8.13
CA ALA A 14 7.94 5.74 7.94
C ALA A 14 7.90 4.76 9.12
N THR A 15 9.06 4.33 9.62
CA THR A 15 9.13 3.39 10.75
C THR A 15 8.62 4.01 12.04
N LEU A 16 9.03 5.25 12.35
CA LEU A 16 8.61 5.96 13.55
C LEU A 16 7.11 6.27 13.58
N SER A 17 6.52 6.59 12.41
CA SER A 17 5.11 6.94 12.30
C SER A 17 4.18 5.77 12.00
N ALA A 18 4.70 4.59 11.64
CA ALA A 18 3.92 3.47 11.11
C ALA A 18 2.71 3.08 11.99
N LEU A 19 2.93 2.90 13.30
CA LEU A 19 1.87 2.49 14.22
C LEU A 19 0.73 3.52 14.26
N PHE A 20 1.09 4.79 14.36
CA PHE A 20 0.10 5.88 14.39
C PHE A 20 -0.64 6.01 13.06
N LEU A 21 0.08 5.91 11.93
CA LEU A 21 -0.53 5.95 10.60
C LEU A 21 -1.47 4.77 10.36
N ILE A 22 -1.18 3.57 10.89
CA ILE A 22 -2.12 2.44 10.85
C ILE A 22 -3.41 2.79 11.57
N VAL A 23 -3.32 3.27 12.82
CA VAL A 23 -4.49 3.62 13.63
C VAL A 23 -5.29 4.75 12.98
N LEU A 24 -4.62 5.79 12.46
CA LEU A 24 -5.27 6.91 11.79
C LEU A 24 -5.91 6.50 10.46
N SER A 25 -5.27 5.63 9.68
CA SER A 25 -5.83 5.14 8.42
C SER A 25 -7.05 4.25 8.66
N ILE A 26 -7.00 3.33 9.63
CA ILE A 26 -8.15 2.49 9.98
C ILE A 26 -9.32 3.35 10.47
N SER A 27 -9.06 4.30 11.37
CA SER A 27 -10.10 5.21 11.84
C SER A 27 -10.62 6.13 10.72
N GLY A 28 -9.75 6.57 9.80
CA GLY A 28 -10.13 7.34 8.61
C GLY A 28 -11.02 6.55 7.65
N ILE A 29 -10.73 5.26 7.42
CA ILE A 29 -11.59 4.36 6.63
C ILE A 29 -13.01 4.33 7.23
N VAL A 30 -13.13 4.10 8.53
CA VAL A 30 -14.45 4.07 9.20
C VAL A 30 -15.15 5.42 9.08
N LEU A 31 -14.45 6.51 9.33
CA LEU A 31 -15.03 7.86 9.29
C LEU A 31 -15.45 8.30 7.89
N SER A 32 -14.81 7.81 6.83
CA SER A 32 -15.20 8.10 5.44
C SER A 32 -16.62 7.61 5.08
N PHE A 33 -17.16 6.64 5.83
CA PHE A 33 -18.54 6.19 5.64
C PHE A 33 -19.59 7.16 6.23
N SER A 34 -19.21 8.01 7.19
CA SER A 34 -20.15 8.94 7.82
C SER A 34 -20.74 9.97 6.82
N PRO A 35 -19.93 10.70 6.02
CA PRO A 35 -20.47 11.62 5.03
C PRO A 35 -21.28 10.90 3.93
N ILE A 36 -20.87 9.69 3.53
CA ILE A 36 -21.61 8.89 2.54
C ILE A 36 -23.01 8.56 3.09
N LYS A 37 -23.09 8.08 4.35
CA LYS A 37 -24.37 7.81 5.01
C LYS A 37 -25.23 9.06 5.08
N SER A 38 -24.65 10.22 5.44
CA SER A 38 -25.41 11.48 5.56
C SER A 38 -25.96 11.93 4.20
N GLN A 39 -25.17 11.85 3.14
CA GLN A 39 -25.60 12.23 1.77
C GLN A 39 -26.72 11.33 1.22
N LEU A 40 -26.78 10.06 1.64
CA LEU A 40 -27.83 9.11 1.26
C LEU A 40 -29.03 9.10 2.23
N SER A 41 -29.04 9.99 3.22
CA SER A 41 -30.09 10.04 4.24
C SER A 41 -31.37 10.64 3.68
N LYS A 42 -32.52 10.08 4.11
CA LYS A 42 -33.86 10.60 3.84
C LYS A 42 -34.10 12.02 4.39
N PHE A 43 -33.27 12.48 5.32
CA PHE A 43 -33.39 13.80 5.94
C PHE A 43 -32.83 14.93 5.05
N ARG A 44 -32.05 14.60 4.04
CA ARG A 44 -31.55 15.57 3.08
C ARG A 44 -32.72 16.29 2.38
N SER A 45 -32.57 17.60 2.22
CA SER A 45 -33.52 18.43 1.48
C SER A 45 -32.98 18.80 0.12
N ASP A 46 -33.75 18.53 -0.92
CA ASP A 46 -33.39 18.84 -2.29
C ASP A 46 -33.89 20.23 -2.69
N GLU A 47 -33.26 20.82 -3.71
CA GLU A 47 -33.68 22.09 -4.36
C GLU A 47 -33.68 23.31 -3.41
N LEU A 48 -32.80 23.33 -2.40
CA LEU A 48 -32.67 24.48 -1.49
C LEU A 48 -32.36 25.79 -2.21
N GLU A 49 -31.83 25.75 -3.43
CA GLU A 49 -31.56 26.91 -4.26
C GLU A 49 -32.84 27.60 -4.77
N LYS A 50 -33.95 26.86 -4.87
CA LYS A 50 -35.25 27.37 -5.37
C LYS A 50 -36.10 27.98 -4.25
N ILE A 51 -35.79 27.69 -2.98
CA ILE A 51 -36.57 28.10 -1.81
C ILE A 51 -35.93 29.32 -1.20
N THR A 52 -36.74 30.36 -0.90
CA THR A 52 -36.31 31.55 -0.15
C THR A 52 -36.43 31.31 1.35
N LEU A 53 -35.68 32.08 2.15
CA LEU A 53 -35.77 32.02 3.59
C LEU A 53 -37.18 32.38 4.10
N SER A 54 -37.83 33.38 3.51
CA SER A 54 -39.22 33.75 3.76
C SER A 54 -40.15 32.55 3.59
N ASN A 55 -40.10 31.87 2.43
CA ASN A 55 -40.93 30.69 2.16
C ASN A 55 -40.69 29.53 3.13
N LEU A 56 -39.43 29.32 3.53
CA LEU A 56 -39.08 28.31 4.52
C LEU A 56 -39.70 28.63 5.87
N ILE A 57 -39.60 29.86 6.33
CA ILE A 57 -40.17 30.33 7.61
C ILE A 57 -41.68 30.18 7.58
N ASP A 58 -42.36 30.62 6.53
CA ASP A 58 -43.83 30.47 6.40
C ASP A 58 -44.26 29.02 6.42
N ASN A 59 -43.56 28.16 5.71
CA ASN A 59 -43.89 26.73 5.72
C ASN A 59 -43.74 26.10 7.09
N ILE A 60 -42.73 26.47 7.88
CA ILE A 60 -42.54 25.96 9.21
C ILE A 60 -43.62 26.51 10.17
N ASN A 61 -43.97 27.80 10.07
CA ASN A 61 -44.95 28.46 10.92
C ASN A 61 -46.37 27.86 10.78
N LYS A 62 -46.73 27.25 9.63
CA LYS A 62 -47.99 26.54 9.48
C LYS A 62 -48.17 25.41 10.52
N ASN A 63 -47.04 24.80 10.90
CA ASN A 63 -47.02 23.60 11.74
C ASN A 63 -46.51 23.84 13.18
N GLN A 64 -45.81 24.94 13.43
CA GLN A 64 -45.24 25.30 14.73
C GLN A 64 -45.88 26.56 15.30
N LYS A 65 -45.75 26.76 16.62
CA LYS A 65 -46.20 27.98 17.28
C LYS A 65 -45.16 29.10 17.11
N GLU A 66 -43.88 28.76 17.27
CA GLU A 66 -42.79 29.70 17.29
C GLU A 66 -41.48 29.03 16.84
N ILE A 67 -40.70 29.68 15.98
CA ILE A 67 -39.39 29.20 15.54
C ILE A 67 -38.31 29.92 16.35
N LEU A 68 -37.39 29.17 16.94
CA LEU A 68 -36.25 29.71 17.69
C LEU A 68 -34.98 29.73 16.86
N GLU A 69 -34.69 28.69 16.13
CA GLU A 69 -33.49 28.54 15.32
C GLU A 69 -33.77 27.69 14.09
N ILE A 70 -33.15 28.03 12.96
CA ILE A 70 -33.04 27.16 11.80
C ILE A 70 -31.57 27.01 11.47
N LYS A 71 -31.11 25.78 11.28
CA LYS A 71 -29.75 25.49 10.91
C LYS A 71 -29.72 24.57 9.72
N ILE A 72 -28.90 24.90 8.73
CA ILE A 72 -28.66 24.06 7.56
C ILE A 72 -27.23 23.54 7.67
N ASP A 73 -27.12 22.21 7.74
CA ASP A 73 -25.82 21.57 7.81
C ASP A 73 -25.17 21.44 6.41
N ARG A 74 -23.95 20.92 6.36
CA ARG A 74 -23.19 20.74 5.12
C ARG A 74 -23.71 19.66 4.20
N ASN A 75 -24.65 18.83 4.71
CA ASN A 75 -25.31 17.74 3.98
C ASN A 75 -26.72 18.12 3.54
N ASP A 76 -27.06 19.44 3.59
CA ASP A 76 -28.37 19.98 3.23
C ASP A 76 -29.52 19.48 4.12
N PHE A 77 -29.24 19.16 5.39
CA PHE A 77 -30.26 18.89 6.38
C PHE A 77 -30.74 20.20 6.98
N VAL A 78 -32.05 20.40 6.99
CA VAL A 78 -32.70 21.57 7.59
C VAL A 78 -33.16 21.19 8.98
N GLU A 79 -32.38 21.60 9.99
CA GLU A 79 -32.66 21.41 11.41
C GLU A 79 -33.42 22.60 11.97
N VAL A 80 -34.54 22.39 12.61
CA VAL A 80 -35.39 23.42 13.20
C VAL A 80 -35.56 23.17 14.68
N LYS A 81 -35.31 24.22 15.46
CA LYS A 81 -35.66 24.26 16.88
C LYS A 81 -36.89 25.18 17.03
N ALA A 82 -37.99 24.64 17.48
CA ALA A 82 -39.25 25.35 17.52
C ALA A 82 -40.07 24.94 18.73
N ILE A 83 -41.04 25.80 19.08
CA ILE A 83 -42.09 25.51 20.08
C ILE A 83 -43.31 25.01 19.32
N SER A 84 -43.76 23.81 19.64
CA SER A 84 -44.95 23.20 19.06
C SER A 84 -46.23 23.93 19.51
N LYS A 85 -47.33 23.71 18.77
CA LYS A 85 -48.66 24.24 19.15
C LYS A 85 -49.12 23.79 20.55
N LYS A 86 -48.49 22.72 21.09
CA LYS A 86 -48.72 22.23 22.46
C LYS A 86 -47.83 22.89 23.52
N GLY A 87 -46.92 23.80 23.13
CA GLY A 87 -46.00 24.49 24.03
C GLY A 87 -44.68 23.72 24.30
N GLU A 88 -44.42 22.60 23.63
CA GLU A 88 -43.23 21.80 23.85
C GLU A 88 -42.09 22.28 22.91
N MET A 89 -40.94 22.51 23.46
CA MET A 89 -39.72 22.84 22.65
C MET A 89 -39.13 21.55 22.07
N ARG A 90 -38.96 21.50 20.76
CA ARG A 90 -38.42 20.35 20.03
C ARG A 90 -37.41 20.76 18.99
N THR A 91 -36.46 19.88 18.72
CA THR A 91 -35.49 20.02 17.60
C THR A 91 -35.64 18.83 16.67
N PHE A 92 -35.86 19.10 15.37
CA PHE A 92 -36.19 18.07 14.41
C PHE A 92 -35.79 18.49 12.98
N TYR A 93 -35.68 17.53 12.07
CA TYR A 93 -35.45 17.81 10.66
C TYR A 93 -36.77 18.12 9.94
N VAL A 94 -36.72 19.09 9.02
CA VAL A 94 -37.89 19.47 8.21
C VAL A 94 -37.63 19.34 6.70
N ASN A 95 -38.70 19.14 5.98
CA ASN A 95 -38.71 19.29 4.53
C ASN A 95 -38.84 20.80 4.22
N ALA A 96 -37.83 21.36 3.56
CA ALA A 96 -37.78 22.78 3.24
C ALA A 96 -38.95 23.26 2.34
N LYS A 97 -39.55 22.38 1.52
CA LYS A 97 -40.63 22.74 0.59
C LYS A 97 -41.98 22.94 1.26
N ASN A 98 -42.29 22.19 2.27
CA ASN A 98 -43.61 22.18 2.92
C ASN A 98 -43.63 22.38 4.45
N GLY A 99 -42.44 22.46 5.08
CA GLY A 99 -42.29 22.64 6.53
C GLY A 99 -42.67 21.41 7.37
N GLU A 100 -42.93 20.26 6.75
CA GLU A 100 -43.25 19.02 7.46
C GLU A 100 -42.06 18.42 8.18
N ALA A 101 -42.26 17.90 9.40
CA ALA A 101 -41.23 17.20 10.15
C ALA A 101 -40.85 15.89 9.45
N LYS A 102 -39.59 15.72 9.13
CA LYS A 102 -39.01 14.48 8.57
C LYS A 102 -38.62 13.48 9.66
N GLY A 103 -38.37 13.93 10.88
CA GLY A 103 -37.99 13.11 12.02
C GLY A 103 -37.13 13.86 13.04
N GLU A 104 -36.84 13.20 14.15
CA GLU A 104 -36.01 13.74 15.23
C GLU A 104 -34.51 13.74 14.81
N ILE A 105 -33.72 14.59 15.48
CA ILE A 105 -32.28 14.68 15.28
C ILE A 105 -31.64 13.33 15.64
N GLU A 106 -31.03 12.69 14.64
CA GLU A 106 -30.27 11.46 14.88
C GLU A 106 -29.03 11.73 15.73
N LYS A 107 -28.99 11.11 16.91
CA LYS A 107 -27.76 11.15 17.73
C LYS A 107 -26.66 10.38 17.00
N GLU A 108 -25.46 10.95 17.01
CA GLU A 108 -24.30 10.28 16.47
C GLU A 108 -24.11 8.90 17.10
N SER A 109 -23.93 7.89 16.27
CA SER A 109 -23.65 6.53 16.73
C SER A 109 -22.41 6.49 17.65
N ARG A 110 -22.49 5.73 18.76
CA ARG A 110 -21.38 5.52 19.69
C ARG A 110 -20.14 4.99 18.96
N PHE A 111 -20.33 4.18 17.93
CA PHE A 111 -19.29 3.63 17.08
C PHE A 111 -18.54 4.75 16.34
N PHE A 112 -19.21 5.62 15.58
CA PHE A 112 -18.55 6.73 14.89
C PHE A 112 -17.91 7.72 15.86
N LYS A 113 -18.53 7.98 17.01
CA LYS A 113 -17.97 8.84 18.06
C LYS A 113 -16.66 8.27 18.62
N LEU A 114 -16.57 6.94 18.82
CA LEU A 114 -15.33 6.28 19.24
C LEU A 114 -14.21 6.47 18.21
N PHE A 115 -14.48 6.13 16.95
CA PHE A 115 -13.46 6.25 15.87
C PHE A 115 -13.05 7.70 15.63
N ARG A 116 -13.96 8.65 15.75
CA ARG A 116 -13.64 10.08 15.71
C ARG A 116 -12.70 10.49 16.85
N ASN A 117 -12.94 10.02 18.07
CA ASN A 117 -12.07 10.31 19.20
C ASN A 117 -10.68 9.69 19.05
N ILE A 118 -10.60 8.45 18.52
CA ILE A 118 -9.34 7.82 18.17
C ILE A 118 -8.62 8.66 17.11
N HIS A 119 -9.30 9.01 16.01
CA HIS A 119 -8.71 9.75 14.90
C HIS A 119 -8.25 11.17 15.30
N ARG A 120 -8.98 11.85 16.18
CA ARG A 120 -8.69 13.24 16.59
C ARG A 120 -7.74 13.38 17.77
N SER A 121 -7.58 12.35 18.60
CA SER A 121 -6.82 12.46 19.85
C SER A 121 -6.26 11.15 20.38
N LEU A 122 -6.32 10.05 19.66
CA LEU A 122 -5.88 8.72 20.13
C LEU A 122 -6.44 8.36 21.52
N LEU A 123 -7.61 8.92 21.87
CA LEU A 123 -8.20 8.90 23.22
C LEU A 123 -7.35 9.60 24.32
N LEU A 124 -6.24 10.24 23.98
CA LEU A 124 -5.28 10.87 24.90
C LEU A 124 -5.52 12.38 25.09
N LYS A 125 -6.75 12.87 24.81
CA LYS A 125 -7.14 14.29 25.00
C LYS A 125 -6.14 15.24 24.31
N LYS A 126 -5.56 16.19 25.05
CA LYS A 126 -4.66 17.24 24.52
C LYS A 126 -3.35 16.66 23.96
N THR A 127 -2.74 15.74 24.69
CA THR A 127 -1.48 15.09 24.27
C THR A 127 -1.65 14.32 22.94
N GLY A 128 -2.75 13.57 22.80
CA GLY A 128 -3.03 12.86 21.55
C GLY A 128 -3.20 13.79 20.35
N ARG A 129 -3.77 14.98 20.53
CA ARG A 129 -3.90 15.99 19.45
C ARG A 129 -2.55 16.51 18.99
N ILE A 130 -1.60 16.72 19.91
CA ILE A 130 -0.22 17.13 19.56
C ILE A 130 0.43 16.01 18.73
N ILE A 131 0.33 14.76 19.18
CA ILE A 131 0.87 13.61 18.46
C ILE A 131 0.31 13.55 17.04
N ILE A 132 -1.01 13.70 16.87
CA ILE A 132 -1.65 13.66 15.54
C ILE A 132 -1.16 14.80 14.66
N GLY A 133 -0.99 16.00 15.17
CA GLY A 133 -0.42 17.12 14.43
C GLY A 133 0.99 16.80 13.91
N ILE A 134 1.84 16.23 14.77
CA ILE A 134 3.20 15.78 14.40
C ILE A 134 3.13 14.67 13.35
N ILE A 135 2.22 13.70 13.49
CA ILE A 135 2.07 12.59 12.52
C ILE A 135 1.54 13.10 11.18
N SER A 136 0.62 14.07 11.16
CA SER A 136 0.16 14.72 9.92
C SER A 136 1.32 15.41 9.20
N PHE A 137 2.16 16.13 9.94
CA PHE A 137 3.38 16.74 9.39
C PHE A 137 4.37 15.69 8.89
N THR A 138 4.55 14.60 9.63
CA THR A 138 5.40 13.47 9.21
C THR A 138 4.89 12.83 7.93
N LEU A 139 3.58 12.66 7.76
CA LEU A 139 2.97 12.13 6.53
C LEU A 139 3.21 13.07 5.34
N PHE A 140 3.15 14.39 5.56
CA PHE A 140 3.53 15.37 4.54
C PHE A 140 5.01 15.20 4.12
N LEU A 141 5.94 15.09 5.08
CA LEU A 141 7.36 14.85 4.79
C LEU A 141 7.60 13.52 4.08
N LEU A 142 6.83 12.47 4.42
CA LEU A 142 6.88 11.17 3.74
C LEU A 142 6.44 11.30 2.28
N SER A 143 5.36 12.01 1.98
CA SER A 143 4.90 12.22 0.61
C SER A 143 5.90 13.04 -0.20
N PHE A 144 6.50 14.06 0.39
CA PHE A 144 7.52 14.90 -0.21
C PHE A 144 8.81 14.11 -0.50
N SER A 145 9.34 13.41 0.49
CA SER A 145 10.55 12.58 0.33
C SER A 145 10.33 11.42 -0.65
N GLY A 146 9.14 10.79 -0.64
CA GLY A 146 8.75 9.77 -1.61
C GLY A 146 8.74 10.31 -3.04
N SER A 147 8.21 11.52 -3.25
CA SER A 147 8.20 12.18 -4.57
C SER A 147 9.63 12.43 -5.08
N ILE A 148 10.53 12.90 -4.22
CA ILE A 148 11.95 13.09 -4.56
C ILE A 148 12.60 11.76 -4.96
N LEU A 149 12.29 10.67 -4.24
CA LEU A 149 12.82 9.35 -4.56
C LEU A 149 12.33 8.85 -5.92
N ILE A 150 11.06 9.10 -6.26
CA ILE A 150 10.49 8.76 -7.58
C ILE A 150 11.17 9.60 -8.69
N ILE A 151 11.27 10.92 -8.51
CA ILE A 151 11.91 11.83 -9.47
C ILE A 151 13.36 11.38 -9.73
N LYS A 152 14.11 11.10 -8.66
CA LYS A 152 15.50 10.62 -8.79
C LYS A 152 15.60 9.26 -9.46
N ARG A 153 14.64 8.35 -9.24
CA ARG A 153 14.60 7.06 -9.94
C ARG A 153 14.31 7.23 -11.43
N GLN A 154 13.47 8.18 -11.80
CA GLN A 154 13.06 8.45 -13.19
C GLN A 154 13.96 9.48 -13.90
N LEU A 155 14.98 9.98 -13.20
CA LEU A 155 16.01 10.91 -13.70
C LEU A 155 15.53 12.34 -14.00
N SER A 156 14.24 12.60 -14.01
CA SER A 156 13.67 13.92 -14.31
C SER A 156 12.25 14.04 -13.78
N ILE A 157 11.87 15.25 -13.38
CA ILE A 157 10.49 15.56 -13.01
C ILE A 157 9.53 15.36 -14.20
N ARG A 158 9.99 15.64 -15.44
CA ARG A 158 9.21 15.41 -16.67
C ARG A 158 8.90 13.93 -16.90
N LYS A 159 9.74 13.03 -16.38
CA LYS A 159 9.57 11.58 -16.48
C LYS A 159 8.89 10.96 -15.24
N PHE A 160 8.32 11.77 -14.36
CA PHE A 160 7.67 11.29 -13.13
C PHE A 160 6.64 10.20 -13.40
N TYR A 161 5.84 10.32 -14.46
CA TYR A 161 4.83 9.35 -14.89
C TYR A 161 5.32 8.36 -15.96
N SER A 162 6.61 8.34 -16.31
CA SER A 162 7.13 7.36 -17.28
C SER A 162 7.00 5.92 -16.78
N LYS A 163 7.12 4.95 -17.70
CA LYS A 163 6.99 3.51 -17.41
C LYS A 163 7.93 3.10 -16.28
N VAL A 164 7.40 2.40 -15.28
CA VAL A 164 8.17 1.76 -14.19
C VAL A 164 8.50 0.34 -14.62
N ILE A 165 9.76 -0.07 -14.47
CA ILE A 165 10.17 -1.44 -14.73
C ILE A 165 9.71 -2.32 -13.58
N PHE A 166 9.12 -3.47 -13.91
CA PHE A 166 8.64 -4.44 -12.94
C PHE A 166 9.81 -5.36 -12.50
N ASP A 167 10.53 -4.95 -11.45
CA ASP A 167 11.61 -5.74 -10.87
C ASP A 167 11.15 -6.56 -9.65
N ASP A 168 10.22 -5.99 -8.88
CA ASP A 168 9.67 -6.58 -7.66
C ASP A 168 8.24 -6.10 -7.46
N PHE A 169 7.35 -7.02 -7.08
CA PHE A 169 5.92 -6.72 -6.91
C PHE A 169 5.66 -5.57 -5.93
N TYR A 170 6.25 -5.65 -4.72
CA TYR A 170 6.00 -4.63 -3.69
C TYR A 170 6.58 -3.28 -4.07
N GLN A 171 7.78 -3.25 -4.65
CA GLN A 171 8.42 -2.02 -5.09
C GLN A 171 7.70 -1.37 -6.27
N PHE A 172 7.27 -2.17 -7.25
CA PHE A 172 6.51 -1.69 -8.40
C PHE A 172 5.21 -1.03 -7.95
N TRP A 173 4.38 -1.74 -7.19
CA TRP A 173 3.09 -1.22 -6.74
C TRP A 173 3.22 -0.09 -5.70
N HIS A 174 4.26 -0.08 -4.88
CA HIS A 174 4.57 1.06 -4.00
C HIS A 174 4.78 2.35 -4.81
N ILE A 175 5.50 2.28 -5.94
CA ILE A 175 5.75 3.44 -6.81
C ILE A 175 4.49 3.83 -7.58
N ILE A 176 3.80 2.88 -8.21
CA ILE A 176 2.60 3.16 -9.00
C ILE A 176 1.50 3.77 -8.12
N ASN A 177 1.17 3.11 -7.00
CA ASN A 177 0.19 3.63 -6.05
C ASN A 177 0.65 4.98 -5.46
N GLY A 178 1.97 5.15 -5.21
CA GLY A 178 2.56 6.40 -4.76
C GLY A 178 2.32 7.57 -5.71
N ARG A 179 2.41 7.33 -7.02
CA ARG A 179 2.10 8.36 -8.04
C ARG A 179 0.62 8.72 -8.08
N MET A 180 -0.25 7.70 -8.00
CA MET A 180 -1.70 7.86 -8.10
C MET A 180 -2.29 8.57 -6.87
N SER A 181 -1.81 8.22 -5.68
CA SER A 181 -2.34 8.75 -4.41
C SER A 181 -1.62 10.00 -3.89
N LEU A 182 -0.52 10.43 -4.52
CA LEU A 182 0.35 11.51 -4.03
C LEU A 182 -0.41 12.79 -3.69
N VAL A 183 -1.21 13.28 -4.63
CA VAL A 183 -1.96 14.54 -4.47
C VAL A 183 -2.94 14.44 -3.30
N PHE A 184 -3.63 13.32 -3.18
CA PHE A 184 -4.61 13.09 -2.11
C PHE A 184 -3.95 12.97 -0.75
N ILE A 185 -2.77 12.32 -0.66
CA ILE A 185 -1.99 12.24 0.60
C ILE A 185 -1.47 13.62 1.01
N ILE A 186 -1.02 14.43 0.07
CA ILE A 186 -0.61 15.80 0.35
C ILE A 186 -1.79 16.61 0.87
N ILE A 187 -2.95 16.52 0.23
CA ILE A 187 -4.16 17.24 0.67
C ILE A 187 -4.54 16.80 2.09
N ILE A 188 -4.65 15.49 2.36
CA ILE A 188 -5.09 15.00 3.67
C ILE A 188 -4.09 15.34 4.78
N SER A 189 -2.79 15.35 4.48
CA SER A 189 -1.75 15.72 5.44
C SER A 189 -1.75 17.22 5.74
N LEU A 190 -1.83 18.08 4.74
CA LEU A 190 -1.89 19.52 4.90
C LEU A 190 -3.17 19.96 5.63
N THR A 191 -4.31 19.38 5.25
CA THR A 191 -5.58 19.67 5.93
C THR A 191 -5.57 19.18 7.38
N GLY A 192 -4.93 18.06 7.67
CA GLY A 192 -4.73 17.56 9.03
C GLY A 192 -3.82 18.48 9.88
N ILE A 193 -2.75 19.01 9.29
CA ILE A 193 -1.89 20.02 9.94
C ILE A 193 -2.72 21.27 10.25
N PHE A 194 -3.46 21.77 9.29
CA PHE A 194 -4.28 22.98 9.46
C PHE A 194 -5.31 22.82 10.59
N LEU A 195 -6.05 21.69 10.63
CA LEU A 195 -6.99 21.40 11.72
C LEU A 195 -6.32 21.31 13.09
N SER A 196 -5.07 20.83 13.14
CA SER A 196 -4.28 20.84 14.39
C SER A 196 -3.92 22.25 14.81
N LEU A 197 -3.49 23.12 13.88
CA LEU A 197 -3.17 24.53 14.16
C LEU A 197 -4.41 25.31 14.62
N GLU A 198 -5.56 25.08 14.00
CA GLU A 198 -6.84 25.66 14.44
C GLU A 198 -7.20 25.19 15.86
N ARG A 199 -7.01 23.91 16.15
CA ARG A 199 -7.35 23.35 17.45
C ARG A 199 -6.52 23.94 18.60
N PHE A 200 -5.28 24.31 18.32
CA PHE A 200 -4.39 24.97 19.28
C PHE A 200 -4.49 26.49 19.23
N GLU A 201 -5.51 27.04 18.51
CA GLU A 201 -5.79 28.48 18.40
C GLU A 201 -4.63 29.30 17.79
N ILE A 202 -3.65 28.60 17.15
CA ILE A 202 -2.59 29.26 16.38
C ILE A 202 -3.21 29.95 15.15
N ILE A 203 -4.22 29.31 14.55
CA ILE A 203 -5.09 29.88 13.53
C ILE A 203 -6.48 30.02 14.18
N ASN A 204 -7.00 31.25 14.30
CA ASN A 204 -8.30 31.49 14.90
C ASN A 204 -9.29 32.07 13.87
N PRO A 205 -10.17 31.22 13.28
CA PRO A 205 -11.14 31.64 12.29
C PRO A 205 -12.31 32.45 12.85
N LYS A 206 -12.41 32.60 14.19
CA LYS A 206 -13.50 33.33 14.86
C LYS A 206 -13.14 34.76 15.21
N LYS A 207 -11.87 35.16 15.07
CA LYS A 207 -11.36 36.45 15.55
C LYS A 207 -11.97 37.68 14.82
N ASP A 208 -12.54 37.49 13.66
CA ASP A 208 -12.99 38.58 12.77
C ASP A 208 -14.52 38.80 12.81
N LEU A 209 -15.26 38.23 13.75
CA LEU A 209 -16.72 38.36 13.86
C LEU A 209 -17.09 39.27 15.02
N SER A 210 -16.95 40.59 14.84
CA SER A 210 -17.49 41.59 15.75
C SER A 210 -18.45 42.48 15.00
N HIS A 211 -19.68 42.54 15.47
CA HIS A 211 -20.66 43.53 15.01
C HIS A 211 -20.58 44.74 15.91
N ASN A 212 -20.39 45.92 15.34
CA ASN A 212 -20.47 47.18 16.07
C ASN A 212 -21.86 47.77 15.82
N ILE A 213 -22.76 47.59 16.78
CA ILE A 213 -24.16 47.97 16.66
C ILE A 213 -24.43 49.15 17.60
N ASP A 214 -24.97 50.21 17.07
CA ASP A 214 -25.48 51.36 17.82
C ASP A 214 -26.98 51.14 18.03
N TYR A 215 -27.34 50.60 19.18
CA TYR A 215 -28.73 50.24 19.52
C TYR A 215 -29.61 51.49 19.72
N GLU A 216 -29.05 52.67 20.05
CA GLU A 216 -29.80 53.90 20.22
C GLU A 216 -30.38 54.44 18.90
N LYS A 217 -29.81 54.03 17.76
CA LYS A 217 -30.28 54.42 16.43
C LYS A 217 -31.32 53.48 15.84
N ILE A 218 -31.67 52.42 16.54
CA ILE A 218 -32.67 51.46 16.06
C ILE A 218 -34.04 51.97 16.53
N GLU A 219 -34.82 52.52 15.57
CA GLU A 219 -36.18 52.95 15.85
C GLU A 219 -37.15 51.76 16.00
N ASP A 220 -38.09 51.85 16.93
CA ASP A 220 -39.15 50.84 17.14
C ASP A 220 -40.28 51.11 16.12
N PHE A 221 -40.23 50.46 15.02
CA PHE A 221 -41.22 50.55 13.95
C PHE A 221 -42.38 49.57 14.17
N SER A 222 -43.52 49.86 13.54
CA SER A 222 -44.64 48.91 13.50
C SER A 222 -44.15 47.55 12.92
N LYS A 223 -44.41 46.45 13.67
CA LYS A 223 -43.92 45.13 13.35
C LYS A 223 -44.50 44.61 12.04
N LYS A 224 -43.63 44.46 11.00
CA LYS A 224 -43.99 43.81 9.75
C LYS A 224 -44.05 42.30 9.96
N THR A 225 -44.79 41.56 9.13
CA THR A 225 -44.76 40.12 9.13
C THR A 225 -43.39 39.64 8.66
N ILE A 226 -42.80 38.64 9.31
CA ILE A 226 -41.43 38.14 8.98
C ILE A 226 -41.30 37.72 7.54
N SER A 227 -42.37 37.18 6.92
CA SER A 227 -42.42 36.82 5.51
C SER A 227 -42.30 38.00 4.55
N ASP A 228 -42.66 39.24 5.03
CA ASP A 228 -42.58 40.44 4.23
C ASP A 228 -41.21 41.13 4.29
N PHE A 229 -40.26 40.58 5.06
CA PHE A 229 -38.90 41.11 5.11
C PHE A 229 -38.21 40.91 3.78
N GLU A 230 -37.92 42.00 3.08
CA GLU A 230 -37.33 42.01 1.76
C GLU A 230 -36.01 41.18 1.69
N ILE A 231 -35.22 41.25 2.76
CA ILE A 231 -33.98 40.46 2.84
C ILE A 231 -34.25 38.98 2.89
N PHE A 232 -35.30 38.51 3.56
CA PHE A 232 -35.61 37.06 3.66
C PHE A 232 -36.22 36.51 2.36
N GLN A 233 -36.86 37.37 1.57
CA GLN A 233 -37.32 37.01 0.22
C GLN A 233 -36.16 36.88 -0.76
N LYS A 234 -35.02 37.59 -0.54
CA LYS A 234 -33.83 37.50 -1.39
C LYS A 234 -32.88 36.37 -1.04
N ILE A 235 -32.75 36.02 0.26
CA ILE A 235 -31.85 34.94 0.70
C ILE A 235 -32.40 33.59 0.30
N LYS A 236 -31.56 32.81 -0.42
CA LYS A 236 -31.86 31.40 -0.73
C LYS A 236 -31.48 30.50 0.44
N VAL A 237 -32.29 29.47 0.67
CA VAL A 237 -32.03 28.49 1.75
C VAL A 237 -30.68 27.80 1.55
N SER A 238 -30.25 27.59 0.30
CA SER A 238 -28.94 27.05 -0.04
C SER A 238 -27.74 27.92 0.43
N GLU A 239 -27.96 29.21 0.68
CA GLU A 239 -26.95 30.14 1.18
C GLU A 239 -26.92 30.24 2.71
N LEU A 240 -28.02 29.81 3.38
CA LEU A 240 -28.15 29.87 4.82
C LEU A 240 -27.31 28.78 5.52
N GLU A 241 -26.64 29.14 6.60
CA GLU A 241 -26.04 28.19 7.56
C GLU A 241 -26.83 28.14 8.86
N PHE A 242 -27.32 29.31 9.30
CA PHE A 242 -27.97 29.44 10.60
C PHE A 242 -28.79 30.72 10.63
N ILE A 243 -29.96 30.66 11.22
CA ILE A 243 -30.71 31.84 11.65
C ILE A 243 -31.20 31.62 13.07
N GLN A 244 -30.97 32.61 13.92
CA GLN A 244 -31.52 32.71 15.26
C GLN A 244 -32.59 33.77 15.25
N PHE A 245 -33.72 33.44 15.79
CA PHE A 245 -34.89 34.33 15.96
C PHE A 245 -34.76 35.12 17.26
N PRO A 246 -35.22 36.37 17.31
CA PRO A 246 -35.27 37.15 18.53
C PRO A 246 -36.09 36.44 19.60
N PHE A 247 -35.62 36.46 20.81
CA PHE A 247 -36.28 35.83 21.97
C PHE A 247 -37.18 36.81 22.74
N SER A 248 -36.87 38.10 22.63
CA SER A 248 -37.58 39.16 23.36
C SER A 248 -37.98 40.32 22.43
N PRO A 249 -38.93 41.18 22.83
CA PRO A 249 -39.27 42.37 22.07
C PRO A 249 -38.32 43.55 22.34
N PHE A 250 -37.14 43.33 22.93
CA PHE A 250 -36.17 44.38 23.20
C PHE A 250 -35.32 44.70 21.96
N VAL A 251 -34.90 45.97 21.79
CA VAL A 251 -34.12 46.47 20.64
C VAL A 251 -32.76 45.77 20.53
N GLU A 252 -32.24 45.24 21.63
CA GLU A 252 -30.97 44.52 21.64
C GLU A 252 -31.07 43.11 21.06
N ASP A 253 -32.29 42.55 20.97
CA ASP A 253 -32.53 41.19 20.51
C ASP A 253 -32.99 41.16 19.05
N GLN A 254 -32.07 40.87 18.14
CA GLN A 254 -32.25 40.96 16.70
C GLN A 254 -32.10 39.59 16.05
N PHE A 255 -32.51 39.44 14.78
CA PHE A 255 -32.19 38.22 14.02
C PHE A 255 -30.70 38.16 13.77
N ILE A 256 -30.08 37.01 14.07
CA ILE A 256 -28.71 36.68 13.66
C ILE A 256 -28.80 35.73 12.47
N VAL A 257 -28.43 36.22 11.29
CA VAL A 257 -28.51 35.42 10.04
C VAL A 257 -27.09 35.13 9.57
N ARG A 258 -26.68 33.89 9.64
CA ARG A 258 -25.37 33.42 9.15
C ARG A 258 -25.53 32.76 7.79
N LEU A 259 -24.97 33.40 6.80
CA LEU A 259 -24.86 32.88 5.44
C LEU A 259 -23.52 32.18 5.24
N LYS A 260 -23.38 31.48 4.12
CA LYS A 260 -22.11 30.82 3.74
C LYS A 260 -20.92 31.79 3.60
N SER A 261 -21.17 33.09 3.33
CA SER A 261 -20.14 34.10 3.06
C SER A 261 -20.03 35.20 4.12
N LYS A 262 -21.11 35.48 4.85
CA LYS A 262 -21.20 36.63 5.80
C LYS A 262 -22.20 36.35 6.93
N GLU A 263 -22.14 37.17 7.98
CA GLU A 263 -23.13 37.22 9.06
C GLU A 263 -23.85 38.53 9.02
N LEU A 264 -25.17 38.51 9.14
CA LEU A 264 -26.05 39.66 9.13
C LEU A 264 -26.76 39.76 10.48
N ILE A 265 -26.89 40.96 11.00
CA ILE A 265 -27.86 41.33 12.05
C ILE A 265 -29.01 42.04 11.39
N VAL A 266 -30.23 41.50 11.55
CA VAL A 266 -31.41 41.99 10.86
C VAL A 266 -32.42 42.48 11.91
N ASN A 267 -32.94 43.65 11.71
CA ASN A 267 -33.93 44.29 12.59
C ASN A 267 -35.20 43.42 12.73
N GLN A 268 -35.60 43.18 13.97
CA GLN A 268 -36.73 42.31 14.27
C GLN A 268 -38.10 42.93 13.92
N TYR A 269 -38.18 44.24 13.72
CA TYR A 269 -39.44 44.93 13.43
C TYR A 269 -39.69 45.11 11.94
N ASN A 270 -38.70 45.60 11.17
CA ASN A 270 -38.87 45.99 9.78
C ASN A 270 -38.07 45.12 8.77
N GLY A 271 -37.15 44.26 9.24
CA GLY A 271 -36.33 43.40 8.40
C GLY A 271 -35.15 44.08 7.74
N GLU A 272 -34.77 45.32 8.14
CA GLU A 272 -33.59 45.98 7.61
C GLU A 272 -32.30 45.42 8.16
N ILE A 273 -31.22 45.46 7.35
CA ILE A 273 -29.90 45.01 7.80
C ILE A 273 -29.27 46.05 8.70
N ILE A 274 -29.11 45.77 9.98
CA ILE A 274 -28.43 46.64 10.96
C ILE A 274 -26.92 46.53 10.78
N SER A 275 -26.38 45.35 10.60
CA SER A 275 -24.94 45.12 10.43
C SER A 275 -24.70 43.94 9.52
N SER A 276 -23.62 44.01 8.71
CA SER A 276 -23.17 42.94 7.80
C SER A 276 -21.66 42.81 7.93
N VAL A 277 -21.20 41.61 8.31
CA VAL A 277 -19.79 41.29 8.46
C VAL A 277 -19.44 40.13 7.56
N ASP A 278 -18.61 40.35 6.56
CA ASP A 278 -18.10 39.29 5.68
C ASP A 278 -17.13 38.39 6.41
N PHE A 279 -17.17 37.11 6.11
CA PHE A 279 -16.21 36.14 6.66
C PHE A 279 -14.82 36.40 6.10
N GLY A 280 -13.86 36.62 6.99
CA GLY A 280 -12.45 36.76 6.65
C GLY A 280 -11.90 35.52 5.92
N PHE A 281 -10.76 35.66 5.25
CA PHE A 281 -10.10 34.60 4.49
C PHE A 281 -9.88 33.34 5.34
N THR A 282 -9.47 33.52 6.59
CA THR A 282 -9.18 32.42 7.53
C THR A 282 -10.40 31.52 7.76
N LYS A 283 -11.60 32.11 7.92
CA LYS A 283 -12.84 31.36 8.13
C LYS A 283 -13.27 30.60 6.87
N LYS A 284 -13.13 31.25 5.69
CA LYS A 284 -13.40 30.59 4.40
C LYS A 284 -12.45 29.40 4.17
N LEU A 285 -11.15 29.61 4.45
CA LEU A 285 -10.14 28.55 4.33
C LEU A 285 -10.40 27.40 5.30
N SER A 286 -10.75 27.70 6.57
CA SER A 286 -11.13 26.70 7.57
C SER A 286 -12.28 25.81 7.10
N LYS A 287 -13.29 26.39 6.49
CA LYS A 287 -14.44 25.66 5.94
C LYS A 287 -14.06 24.71 4.79
N ILE A 288 -13.27 25.22 3.83
CA ILE A 288 -12.75 24.42 2.72
C ILE A 288 -11.86 23.28 3.24
N ASN A 289 -10.95 23.62 4.16
CA ASN A 289 -10.04 22.66 4.78
C ASN A 289 -10.78 21.51 5.48
N TYR A 290 -11.81 21.85 6.25
CA TYR A 290 -12.64 20.86 6.94
C TYR A 290 -13.33 19.93 5.94
N ASN A 291 -13.95 20.44 4.89
CA ASN A 291 -14.63 19.63 3.87
C ASN A 291 -13.64 18.72 3.12
N LEU A 292 -12.46 19.23 2.78
CA LEU A 292 -11.40 18.43 2.14
C LEU A 292 -10.88 17.32 3.05
N HIS A 293 -10.82 17.56 4.37
CA HIS A 293 -10.32 16.56 5.30
C HIS A 293 -11.36 15.49 5.65
N THR A 294 -12.63 15.87 5.78
CA THR A 294 -13.68 14.97 6.27
C THR A 294 -14.49 14.29 5.17
N GLY A 295 -14.50 14.87 3.97
CA GLY A 295 -15.37 14.41 2.87
C GLY A 295 -16.81 14.92 2.96
N GLU A 296 -17.16 15.74 3.96
CA GLU A 296 -18.50 16.29 4.10
C GLU A 296 -18.95 17.04 2.85
N GLY A 297 -20.18 16.81 2.43
CA GLY A 297 -20.79 17.43 1.25
C GLY A 297 -20.50 16.71 -0.08
N SER A 298 -19.68 15.64 -0.13
CA SER A 298 -19.35 14.95 -1.37
C SER A 298 -19.09 13.45 -1.18
N ILE A 299 -19.95 12.61 -1.77
CA ILE A 299 -19.75 11.16 -1.77
C ILE A 299 -18.47 10.79 -2.51
N ILE A 300 -18.23 11.40 -3.68
CA ILE A 300 -17.05 11.09 -4.51
C ILE A 300 -15.78 11.39 -3.72
N TRP A 301 -15.71 12.54 -3.07
CA TRP A 301 -14.54 12.91 -2.28
C TRP A 301 -14.33 12.00 -1.07
N SER A 302 -15.40 11.59 -0.41
CA SER A 302 -15.35 10.60 0.69
C SER A 302 -14.80 9.25 0.24
N ILE A 303 -15.17 8.78 -0.97
CA ILE A 303 -14.61 7.56 -1.57
C ILE A 303 -13.12 7.73 -1.89
N ILE A 304 -12.70 8.89 -2.39
CA ILE A 304 -11.29 9.18 -2.65
C ILE A 304 -10.48 9.13 -1.34
N LEU A 305 -11.00 9.71 -0.25
CA LEU A 305 -10.37 9.66 1.07
C LEU A 305 -10.28 8.23 1.60
N LEU A 306 -11.34 7.43 1.41
CA LEU A 306 -11.37 6.01 1.76
C LEU A 306 -10.24 5.24 1.05
N VAL A 307 -10.12 5.40 -0.27
CA VAL A 307 -9.07 4.77 -1.09
C VAL A 307 -7.68 5.26 -0.68
N THR A 308 -7.56 6.54 -0.33
CA THR A 308 -6.30 7.12 0.15
C THR A 308 -5.85 6.49 1.47
N CYS A 309 -6.76 6.24 2.41
CA CYS A 309 -6.45 5.54 3.67
C CYS A 309 -5.99 4.10 3.41
N PHE A 310 -6.62 3.36 2.50
CA PHE A 310 -6.13 2.04 2.07
C PHE A 310 -4.75 2.11 1.41
N SER A 311 -4.48 3.14 0.62
CA SER A 311 -3.17 3.35 0.01
C SER A 311 -2.08 3.57 1.08
N ILE A 312 -2.35 4.32 2.14
CA ILE A 312 -1.40 4.52 3.26
C ILE A 312 -1.09 3.18 3.94
N LEU A 313 -2.10 2.35 4.24
CA LEU A 313 -1.89 1.01 4.81
C LEU A 313 -1.03 0.13 3.89
N PHE A 314 -1.30 0.18 2.58
CA PHE A 314 -0.49 -0.54 1.60
C PHE A 314 0.97 -0.05 1.56
N PHE A 315 1.22 1.27 1.70
CA PHE A 315 2.59 1.81 1.75
C PHE A 315 3.36 1.33 2.97
N ILE A 316 2.73 1.27 4.12
CA ILE A 316 3.35 0.75 5.33
C ILE A 316 3.74 -0.72 5.10
N PHE A 317 2.80 -1.55 4.66
CA PHE A 317 3.04 -2.97 4.40
C PHE A 317 4.14 -3.19 3.35
N SER A 318 4.02 -2.56 2.19
CA SER A 318 4.98 -2.72 1.08
C SER A 318 6.36 -2.15 1.43
N GLY A 319 6.41 -1.02 2.15
CA GLY A 319 7.66 -0.42 2.62
C GLY A 319 8.43 -1.33 3.57
N PHE A 320 7.75 -1.98 4.53
CA PHE A 320 8.36 -2.98 5.40
C PHE A 320 8.85 -4.21 4.60
N LYS A 321 8.05 -4.73 3.66
CA LYS A 321 8.47 -5.86 2.80
C LYS A 321 9.72 -5.53 1.98
N ILE A 322 9.79 -4.33 1.38
CA ILE A 322 10.96 -3.86 0.62
C ILE A 322 12.19 -3.76 1.55
N SER A 323 12.00 -3.23 2.76
CA SER A 323 13.09 -3.04 3.73
C SER A 323 13.61 -4.37 4.28
N LEU A 324 12.73 -5.31 4.62
CA LEU A 324 13.11 -6.63 5.12
C LEU A 324 13.90 -7.44 4.08
N LYS A 325 13.55 -7.38 2.79
CA LYS A 325 14.32 -8.03 1.73
C LYS A 325 15.78 -7.56 1.68
N ARG A 326 16.05 -6.31 2.05
CA ARG A 326 17.41 -5.74 2.08
C ARG A 326 18.24 -6.20 3.26
N ILE A 327 17.59 -6.51 4.40
CA ILE A 327 18.27 -6.92 5.64
C ILE A 327 18.61 -8.40 5.62
N GLN A 328 17.89 -9.23 4.88
CA GLN A 328 18.01 -10.71 4.91
C GLN A 328 19.29 -11.28 4.28
N PHE A 329 20.26 -10.46 3.83
CA PHE A 329 21.51 -10.98 3.30
C PHE A 329 22.52 -11.25 4.45
N LYS A 330 22.39 -12.38 5.14
CA LYS A 330 23.48 -13.04 5.85
C LYS A 330 23.74 -14.39 5.16
N SER A 331 24.78 -14.45 4.34
CA SER A 331 25.30 -15.72 3.84
C SER A 331 25.94 -16.47 5.01
N LYS A 332 25.51 -17.70 5.27
CA LYS A 332 26.24 -18.60 6.17
C LYS A 332 27.52 -19.05 5.43
N ASN A 333 28.68 -18.53 5.80
CA ASN A 333 29.97 -19.00 5.31
C ASN A 333 30.41 -20.22 6.13
N SER A 334 30.87 -21.26 5.42
CA SER A 334 31.39 -22.48 6.08
C SER A 334 32.87 -22.31 6.50
N PHE A 335 33.57 -21.35 5.88
CA PHE A 335 34.98 -21.08 6.14
C PHE A 335 35.16 -19.63 6.59
N LYS A 336 36.26 -19.37 7.33
CA LYS A 336 36.65 -18.00 7.67
C LYS A 336 37.23 -17.29 6.45
N GLU A 337 37.08 -15.97 6.43
CA GLU A 337 37.54 -15.11 5.31
C GLU A 337 39.02 -15.39 4.96
N LYS A 338 39.90 -15.47 5.97
CA LYS A 338 41.36 -15.68 5.80
C LYS A 338 41.75 -17.06 5.25
N GLU A 339 40.85 -18.05 5.37
CA GLU A 339 41.10 -19.43 4.95
C GLU A 339 40.61 -19.70 3.53
N SER A 340 39.94 -18.74 2.91
CA SER A 340 39.25 -18.93 1.65
C SER A 340 40.15 -18.66 0.46
N GLU A 341 40.04 -19.53 -0.56
CA GLU A 341 40.70 -19.44 -1.85
C GLU A 341 39.93 -18.56 -2.83
N PHE A 342 38.58 -18.58 -2.71
CA PHE A 342 37.65 -17.82 -3.51
C PHE A 342 36.89 -16.80 -2.67
N LEU A 343 36.77 -15.57 -3.20
CA LEU A 343 36.00 -14.50 -2.58
C LEU A 343 34.89 -14.08 -3.55
N ILE A 344 33.63 -14.28 -3.16
CA ILE A 344 32.50 -13.74 -3.92
C ILE A 344 32.07 -12.43 -3.26
N LEU A 345 32.16 -11.32 -3.98
CA LEU A 345 31.72 -10.02 -3.53
C LEU A 345 30.43 -9.60 -4.23
N VAL A 346 29.43 -9.25 -3.44
CA VAL A 346 28.07 -9.01 -3.95
C VAL A 346 27.65 -7.56 -3.78
N GLY A 347 27.25 -6.96 -4.90
CA GLY A 347 26.58 -5.67 -4.99
C GLY A 347 25.12 -5.85 -5.38
N SER A 348 24.19 -5.60 -4.44
CA SER A 348 22.77 -5.75 -4.70
C SER A 348 21.94 -4.69 -3.97
N GLU A 349 21.05 -4.01 -4.69
CA GLU A 349 20.14 -3.04 -4.06
C GLU A 349 18.89 -3.72 -3.50
N ASN A 350 18.34 -4.69 -4.22
CA ASN A 350 17.07 -5.36 -3.90
C ASN A 350 17.24 -6.82 -3.45
N GLY A 351 18.49 -7.29 -3.28
CA GLY A 351 18.78 -8.68 -2.90
C GLY A 351 18.78 -9.68 -4.06
N ASN A 352 18.39 -9.28 -5.26
CA ASN A 352 18.24 -10.21 -6.39
C ASN A 352 19.58 -10.82 -6.86
N THR A 353 20.68 -10.08 -6.80
CA THR A 353 22.03 -10.57 -7.17
C THR A 353 22.52 -11.66 -6.21
N ASN A 354 21.98 -11.70 -4.99
CA ASN A 354 22.41 -12.65 -3.95
C ASN A 354 22.15 -14.11 -4.32
N ARG A 355 21.10 -14.39 -5.10
CA ARG A 355 20.79 -15.76 -5.57
C ARG A 355 21.90 -16.30 -6.47
N TYR A 356 22.43 -15.47 -7.37
CA TYR A 356 23.53 -15.84 -8.25
C TYR A 356 24.83 -16.10 -7.48
N ALA A 357 25.07 -15.31 -6.45
CA ALA A 357 26.22 -15.49 -5.59
C ALA A 357 26.15 -16.78 -4.76
N LYS A 358 24.96 -17.13 -4.26
CA LYS A 358 24.74 -18.41 -3.58
C LYS A 358 24.98 -19.59 -4.51
N TYR A 359 24.48 -19.51 -5.74
CA TYR A 359 24.69 -20.54 -6.74
C TYR A 359 26.18 -20.76 -7.05
N LEU A 360 26.95 -19.69 -7.29
CA LEU A 360 28.39 -19.81 -7.46
C LEU A 360 29.11 -20.37 -6.22
N LYS A 361 28.68 -19.99 -5.02
CA LYS A 361 29.21 -20.54 -3.77
C LYS A 361 29.04 -22.07 -3.73
N GLU A 362 27.87 -22.57 -4.13
CA GLU A 362 27.56 -23.99 -4.15
C GLU A 362 28.46 -24.72 -5.18
N ILE A 363 28.64 -24.17 -6.38
CA ILE A 363 29.57 -24.73 -7.39
C ILE A 363 30.99 -24.78 -6.84
N ILE A 364 31.51 -23.72 -6.25
CA ILE A 364 32.86 -23.69 -5.71
C ILE A 364 33.02 -24.70 -4.58
N SER A 365 32.01 -24.78 -3.68
CA SER A 365 32.05 -25.72 -2.56
C SER A 365 31.94 -27.18 -3.00
N SER A 366 31.13 -27.49 -4.02
CA SER A 366 31.00 -28.88 -4.57
C SER A 366 32.29 -29.35 -5.28
N ASN A 367 33.13 -28.42 -5.72
CA ASN A 367 34.46 -28.70 -6.24
C ASN A 367 35.58 -28.66 -5.17
N ASN A 368 35.22 -28.83 -3.89
CA ASN A 368 36.14 -28.90 -2.74
C ASN A 368 37.00 -27.65 -2.57
N LYS A 369 36.55 -26.48 -3.01
CA LYS A 369 37.23 -25.21 -2.83
C LYS A 369 36.65 -24.40 -1.67
N LYS A 370 37.53 -23.71 -0.95
CA LYS A 370 37.13 -22.84 0.16
C LYS A 370 36.67 -21.48 -0.36
N VAL A 371 35.39 -21.15 -0.14
CA VAL A 371 34.77 -19.92 -0.64
C VAL A 371 34.17 -19.10 0.51
N PHE A 372 34.40 -17.78 0.42
CA PHE A 372 33.79 -16.81 1.29
C PHE A 372 32.92 -15.85 0.46
N ILE A 373 31.73 -15.56 0.93
CA ILE A 373 30.81 -14.64 0.27
C ILE A 373 30.50 -13.47 1.21
N ASP A 374 30.66 -12.24 0.72
CA ASP A 374 30.31 -11.02 1.45
C ASP A 374 29.85 -9.90 0.52
N GLN A 375 29.42 -8.80 1.10
CA GLN A 375 29.06 -7.58 0.39
C GLN A 375 30.31 -6.80 -0.02
N LEU A 376 30.24 -6.10 -1.17
CA LEU A 376 31.34 -5.27 -1.64
C LEU A 376 31.84 -4.24 -0.60
N ASN A 377 30.93 -3.67 0.21
CA ASN A 377 31.32 -2.74 1.28
C ASN A 377 32.18 -3.37 2.38
N ASN A 378 32.18 -4.69 2.51
CA ASN A 378 32.89 -5.41 3.55
C ASN A 378 34.25 -5.92 3.08
N TYR A 379 34.63 -5.63 1.82
CA TYR A 379 35.91 -6.05 1.26
C TYR A 379 37.07 -5.78 2.22
N LYS A 380 37.92 -6.81 2.34
CA LYS A 380 39.23 -6.81 3.02
C LYS A 380 40.19 -7.62 2.17
N PRO A 381 41.48 -7.28 2.15
CA PRO A 381 42.50 -8.08 1.45
C PRO A 381 42.70 -9.43 2.13
N ILE A 382 42.76 -10.51 1.33
CA ILE A 382 43.03 -11.90 1.80
C ILE A 382 44.35 -12.35 1.19
N GLU A 383 45.28 -12.84 2.03
CA GLU A 383 46.66 -13.14 1.60
C GLU A 383 46.78 -14.33 0.65
N ASN A 384 45.94 -15.33 0.80
CA ASN A 384 45.99 -16.58 0.00
C ASN A 384 44.86 -16.68 -1.01
N LEU A 385 44.32 -15.54 -1.42
CA LEU A 385 43.23 -15.49 -2.36
C LEU A 385 43.69 -15.84 -3.78
N GLN A 386 43.06 -16.85 -4.39
CA GLN A 386 43.28 -17.24 -5.76
C GLN A 386 42.40 -16.44 -6.71
N GLN A 387 41.16 -16.23 -6.37
CA GLN A 387 40.20 -15.56 -7.24
C GLN A 387 39.16 -14.73 -6.50
N ILE A 388 38.86 -13.53 -7.08
CA ILE A 388 37.69 -12.71 -6.73
C ILE A 388 36.61 -12.84 -7.81
N VAL A 389 35.38 -13.17 -7.40
CA VAL A 389 34.22 -13.09 -8.28
C VAL A 389 33.34 -11.95 -7.83
N ILE A 390 33.13 -10.96 -8.67
CA ILE A 390 32.31 -9.78 -8.37
C ILE A 390 31.00 -9.87 -9.13
N LEU A 391 29.91 -9.94 -8.36
CA LEU A 391 28.55 -9.92 -8.88
C LEU A 391 27.89 -8.63 -8.42
N THR A 392 27.64 -7.70 -9.33
CA THR A 392 27.09 -6.42 -8.94
C THR A 392 25.96 -5.95 -9.83
N SER A 393 24.93 -5.35 -9.22
CA SER A 393 23.90 -4.63 -9.95
C SER A 393 24.24 -3.14 -10.04
N THR A 394 23.66 -2.47 -11.04
CA THR A 394 23.71 -1.01 -11.15
C THR A 394 22.35 -0.42 -10.78
N TYR A 395 22.34 0.67 -10.04
CA TYR A 395 21.14 1.33 -9.58
C TYR A 395 21.05 2.77 -10.11
N GLY A 396 19.83 3.16 -10.49
CA GLY A 396 19.56 4.54 -10.93
C GLY A 396 20.40 4.98 -12.15
N LEU A 397 21.11 6.08 -12.00
CA LEU A 397 22.04 6.67 -13.01
C LEU A 397 23.43 6.06 -12.85
N GLY A 398 23.62 4.82 -13.18
CA GLY A 398 24.94 4.19 -13.12
C GLY A 398 25.51 3.98 -11.72
N GLN A 399 24.73 4.27 -10.65
CA GLN A 399 25.24 4.29 -9.27
C GLN A 399 25.48 2.90 -8.69
N PRO A 400 26.47 2.75 -7.79
CA PRO A 400 26.66 1.52 -7.03
C PRO A 400 25.47 1.26 -6.11
N PRO A 401 25.12 -0.03 -5.91
CA PRO A 401 24.18 -0.42 -4.85
C PRO A 401 24.62 0.08 -3.48
N SER A 402 23.67 0.23 -2.56
CA SER A 402 23.95 0.76 -1.20
C SER A 402 25.02 -0.04 -0.46
N ASN A 403 25.07 -1.37 -0.69
CA ASN A 403 26.07 -2.28 -0.11
C ASN A 403 27.40 -2.37 -0.88
N SER A 404 27.63 -1.46 -1.86
CA SER A 404 28.84 -1.46 -2.71
C SER A 404 29.56 -0.12 -2.76
N LYS A 405 28.98 0.94 -2.21
CA LYS A 405 29.47 2.34 -2.33
C LYS A 405 30.87 2.58 -1.81
N LYS A 406 31.32 1.76 -0.85
CA LYS A 406 32.63 1.92 -0.21
C LYS A 406 33.72 1.08 -0.89
N PHE A 407 33.36 0.20 -1.84
CA PHE A 407 34.27 -0.80 -2.39
C PHE A 407 35.48 -0.17 -3.08
N ILE A 408 35.26 0.74 -4.03
CA ILE A 408 36.36 1.39 -4.81
C ILE A 408 37.37 2.00 -3.85
N ASN A 409 36.95 2.87 -2.95
CA ASN A 409 37.84 3.53 -1.99
C ASN A 409 38.53 2.52 -1.04
N LYS A 410 37.86 1.41 -0.68
CA LYS A 410 38.48 0.39 0.18
C LYS A 410 39.53 -0.42 -0.57
N PHE A 411 39.28 -0.77 -1.83
CA PHE A 411 40.20 -1.50 -2.64
C PHE A 411 41.45 -0.66 -2.93
N GLU A 412 41.29 0.63 -3.29
CA GLU A 412 42.39 1.57 -3.50
C GLU A 412 43.27 1.75 -2.25
N LYS A 413 42.65 1.80 -1.05
CA LYS A 413 43.39 1.92 0.23
C LYS A 413 44.10 0.64 0.65
N SER A 414 43.60 -0.50 0.25
CA SER A 414 44.09 -1.81 0.69
C SER A 414 43.98 -2.82 -0.46
N PRO A 415 44.75 -2.66 -1.56
CA PRO A 415 44.72 -3.60 -2.66
C PRO A 415 45.34 -4.95 -2.29
N LEU A 416 45.07 -5.98 -3.06
CA LEU A 416 45.74 -7.25 -2.93
C LEU A 416 47.19 -7.11 -3.38
N LYS A 417 48.12 -7.63 -2.59
CA LYS A 417 49.56 -7.52 -2.86
C LYS A 417 50.07 -8.68 -3.71
N LYS A 418 49.46 -9.86 -3.59
CA LYS A 418 49.82 -11.05 -4.39
C LYS A 418 49.05 -11.10 -5.69
N PRO A 419 49.54 -11.79 -6.73
CA PRO A 419 48.76 -12.04 -7.94
C PRO A 419 47.44 -12.72 -7.65
N PHE A 420 46.39 -12.26 -8.29
CA PHE A 420 45.05 -12.83 -8.15
C PHE A 420 44.26 -12.81 -9.44
N ASN A 421 43.38 -13.78 -9.61
CA ASN A 421 42.44 -13.79 -10.72
C ASN A 421 41.13 -13.09 -10.34
N TYR A 422 40.46 -12.48 -11.32
CA TYR A 422 39.14 -11.91 -11.08
C TYR A 422 38.16 -12.12 -12.24
N SER A 423 36.86 -12.13 -11.88
CA SER A 423 35.77 -12.15 -12.84
C SER A 423 34.68 -11.20 -12.38
N ILE A 424 34.03 -10.50 -13.33
CA ILE A 424 33.00 -9.51 -13.03
C ILE A 424 31.73 -9.81 -13.83
N VAL A 425 30.60 -9.88 -13.13
CA VAL A 425 29.26 -9.95 -13.72
C VAL A 425 28.46 -8.74 -13.27
N GLY A 426 28.04 -7.94 -14.23
CA GLY A 426 27.18 -6.79 -14.03
C GLY A 426 25.73 -7.09 -14.38
N PHE A 427 24.80 -6.75 -13.49
CA PHE A 427 23.37 -6.84 -13.73
C PHE A 427 22.76 -5.44 -13.85
N GLY A 428 22.01 -5.21 -14.91
CA GLY A 428 21.37 -3.92 -15.17
C GLY A 428 20.14 -4.06 -16.06
N SER A 429 19.56 -2.96 -16.46
CA SER A 429 18.50 -2.93 -17.45
C SER A 429 18.88 -1.96 -18.57
N ARG A 430 18.81 -2.41 -19.82
CA ARG A 430 19.02 -1.59 -21.01
C ARG A 430 18.01 -0.47 -21.18
N SER A 431 16.95 -0.47 -20.37
CA SER A 431 16.00 0.65 -20.32
C SER A 431 16.58 1.90 -19.63
N TYR A 432 17.75 1.80 -19.02
CA TYR A 432 18.49 2.93 -18.43
C TYR A 432 19.75 3.22 -19.26
N PRO A 433 20.13 4.51 -19.40
CA PRO A 433 21.29 4.90 -20.21
C PRO A 433 22.61 4.28 -19.73
N ASP A 434 22.78 4.19 -18.42
CA ASP A 434 24.01 3.72 -17.76
C ASP A 434 23.94 2.21 -17.43
N PHE A 435 23.70 1.40 -18.48
CA PHE A 435 23.56 -0.05 -18.36
C PHE A 435 24.81 -0.68 -17.75
N CYS A 436 24.67 -1.30 -16.57
CA CYS A 436 25.74 -1.95 -15.81
C CYS A 436 26.96 -1.07 -15.50
N GLN A 437 26.81 0.26 -15.45
CA GLN A 437 27.95 1.20 -15.33
C GLN A 437 28.84 0.90 -14.12
N PHE A 438 28.27 0.60 -12.96
CA PHE A 438 29.08 0.30 -11.77
C PHE A 438 29.94 -0.95 -11.93
N ALA A 439 29.54 -1.95 -12.71
CA ALA A 439 30.36 -3.11 -13.01
C ALA A 439 31.55 -2.71 -13.94
N ILE A 440 31.31 -1.77 -14.86
CA ILE A 440 32.32 -1.19 -15.73
C ILE A 440 33.33 -0.37 -14.90
N ASP A 441 32.85 0.44 -13.95
CA ASP A 441 33.72 1.21 -13.04
C ASP A 441 34.63 0.29 -12.22
N VAL A 442 34.07 -0.84 -11.72
CA VAL A 442 34.82 -1.86 -10.98
C VAL A 442 35.88 -2.53 -11.88
N LYS A 443 35.53 -2.82 -13.14
CA LYS A 443 36.51 -3.33 -14.11
C LYS A 443 37.65 -2.33 -14.28
N GLY A 444 37.35 -1.06 -14.55
CA GLY A 444 38.36 -0.02 -14.71
C GLY A 444 39.21 0.23 -13.45
N LEU A 445 38.68 -0.08 -12.26
CA LEU A 445 39.48 -0.09 -11.04
C LEU A 445 40.49 -1.24 -11.03
N LEU A 446 40.05 -2.48 -11.28
CA LEU A 446 40.90 -3.67 -11.16
C LEU A 446 41.96 -3.72 -12.24
N GLU A 447 41.69 -3.18 -13.42
CA GLU A 447 42.66 -3.07 -14.55
C GLU A 447 43.85 -2.13 -14.26
N LYS A 448 43.77 -1.28 -13.22
CA LYS A 448 44.89 -0.44 -12.79
C LYS A 448 45.96 -1.21 -12.03
N TYR A 449 45.70 -2.45 -11.63
CA TYR A 449 46.60 -3.26 -10.81
C TYR A 449 47.22 -4.39 -11.67
N GLU A 450 48.51 -4.33 -11.95
CA GLU A 450 49.24 -5.29 -12.77
C GLU A 450 49.23 -6.73 -12.24
N ASN A 451 49.04 -6.89 -10.93
CA ASN A 451 48.93 -8.21 -10.28
C ASN A 451 47.50 -8.81 -10.33
N GLY A 452 46.55 -8.13 -10.94
CA GLY A 452 45.18 -8.62 -11.16
C GLY A 452 45.00 -9.17 -12.58
N ASN A 453 44.61 -10.43 -12.73
CA ASN A 453 44.38 -11.08 -14.02
C ASN A 453 42.89 -11.35 -14.25
N SER A 454 42.31 -10.77 -15.31
CA SER A 454 40.92 -11.04 -15.71
C SER A 454 40.82 -12.37 -16.44
N ILE A 455 40.11 -13.35 -15.86
CA ILE A 455 40.00 -14.68 -16.47
C ILE A 455 38.95 -14.78 -17.58
N LEU A 456 37.95 -13.90 -17.54
CA LEU A 456 36.92 -13.78 -18.56
C LEU A 456 36.61 -12.31 -18.83
N PRO A 457 36.18 -11.96 -20.03
CA PRO A 457 35.63 -10.63 -20.30
C PRO A 457 34.46 -10.33 -19.33
N ILE A 458 34.30 -9.05 -18.95
CA ILE A 458 33.16 -8.64 -18.12
C ILE A 458 31.86 -9.07 -18.78
N LYS A 459 30.98 -9.74 -18.00
CA LYS A 459 29.66 -10.12 -18.47
C LYS A 459 28.62 -9.11 -18.00
N LEU A 460 27.89 -8.51 -18.94
CA LEU A 460 26.81 -7.57 -18.68
C LEU A 460 25.48 -8.23 -19.00
N ILE A 461 24.64 -8.41 -17.98
CA ILE A 461 23.39 -9.16 -18.05
C ILE A 461 22.18 -8.22 -17.94
N ASN A 462 21.31 -8.26 -18.96
CA ASN A 462 20.09 -7.47 -19.00
C ASN A 462 18.97 -8.14 -18.21
N ASN A 463 18.27 -7.35 -17.36
CA ASN A 463 17.09 -7.79 -16.59
C ASN A 463 17.28 -9.11 -15.84
N GLN A 464 18.51 -9.36 -15.36
CA GLN A 464 18.84 -10.59 -14.61
C GLN A 464 18.53 -11.88 -15.39
N ASN A 465 18.83 -11.90 -16.68
CA ASN A 465 18.60 -13.06 -17.54
C ASN A 465 19.41 -14.27 -17.05
N GLN A 466 18.70 -15.31 -16.61
CA GLN A 466 19.30 -16.53 -16.06
C GLN A 466 20.09 -17.31 -17.12
N THR A 467 19.62 -17.36 -18.36
CA THR A 467 20.28 -18.07 -19.46
C THR A 467 21.64 -17.46 -19.79
N GLU A 468 21.71 -16.11 -19.80
CA GLU A 468 22.98 -15.41 -20.00
C GLU A 468 23.95 -15.63 -18.84
N PHE A 469 23.44 -15.71 -17.62
CA PHE A 469 24.25 -16.01 -16.45
C PHE A 469 24.79 -17.44 -16.47
N ASN A 470 23.96 -18.42 -16.81
CA ASN A 470 24.36 -19.82 -16.89
C ASN A 470 25.46 -20.05 -17.94
N LYS A 471 25.34 -19.45 -19.12
CA LYS A 471 26.43 -19.49 -20.12
C LYS A 471 27.75 -18.95 -19.58
N TRP A 472 27.70 -17.84 -18.86
CA TRP A 472 28.90 -17.29 -18.22
C TRP A 472 29.45 -18.24 -17.14
N VAL A 473 28.58 -18.91 -16.38
CA VAL A 473 28.97 -19.91 -15.35
C VAL A 473 29.67 -21.09 -16.03
N ASP A 474 29.18 -21.56 -17.18
CA ASP A 474 29.79 -22.66 -17.93
C ASP A 474 31.22 -22.29 -18.40
N ASP A 475 31.39 -21.10 -19.00
CA ASP A 475 32.67 -20.58 -19.42
C ASP A 475 33.63 -20.40 -18.22
N TRP A 476 33.13 -19.86 -17.12
CA TRP A 476 33.88 -19.63 -15.88
C TRP A 476 34.28 -20.95 -15.19
N GLY A 477 33.37 -21.92 -15.19
CA GLY A 477 33.64 -23.25 -14.67
C GLY A 477 34.69 -24.01 -15.49
N ALA A 478 34.62 -23.93 -16.83
CA ALA A 478 35.61 -24.54 -17.71
C ALA A 478 37.01 -23.96 -17.44
N PHE A 479 37.15 -22.64 -17.26
CA PHE A 479 38.44 -22.03 -16.93
C PHE A 479 39.01 -22.54 -15.59
N ASN A 480 38.15 -22.75 -14.59
CA ASN A 480 38.57 -23.21 -13.27
C ASN A 480 38.66 -24.75 -13.16
N ASN A 481 38.42 -25.48 -14.25
CA ASN A 481 38.28 -26.96 -14.26
C ASN A 481 37.25 -27.46 -13.25
N PHE A 482 36.16 -26.73 -13.06
CA PHE A 482 35.08 -27.10 -12.15
C PHE A 482 34.05 -27.98 -12.85
N THR A 483 33.67 -29.06 -12.19
CA THR A 483 32.50 -29.81 -12.59
C THR A 483 31.28 -29.00 -12.16
N ILE A 484 30.61 -28.41 -13.13
CA ILE A 484 29.33 -27.79 -12.90
C ILE A 484 28.31 -28.92 -12.88
N GLN A 485 28.01 -29.44 -11.69
CA GLN A 485 26.83 -30.28 -11.53
C GLN A 485 25.65 -29.40 -11.88
N ASP A 486 24.85 -29.80 -12.86
CA ASP A 486 23.61 -29.12 -13.20
C ASP A 486 22.85 -28.83 -11.90
N TYR A 487 22.81 -27.57 -11.51
CA TYR A 487 22.11 -27.13 -10.30
C TYR A 487 20.64 -27.48 -10.50
N GLN A 488 20.08 -28.36 -9.67
CA GLN A 488 18.74 -28.95 -9.83
C GLN A 488 17.61 -27.90 -9.94
N GLU A 489 17.85 -26.64 -9.55
CA GLU A 489 16.89 -25.55 -9.76
C GLU A 489 16.61 -25.20 -11.24
N ASN A 490 17.45 -25.61 -12.20
CA ASN A 490 17.31 -25.25 -13.61
C ASN A 490 17.00 -26.41 -14.56
N LEU A 491 17.05 -27.67 -14.09
CA LEU A 491 16.68 -28.81 -14.90
C LEU A 491 15.15 -28.83 -15.12
N LYS A 492 14.73 -28.52 -16.34
CA LYS A 492 13.39 -28.84 -16.79
C LYS A 492 13.35 -30.34 -17.09
N PHE A 493 12.53 -31.07 -16.36
CA PHE A 493 12.25 -32.48 -16.59
C PHE A 493 11.02 -32.60 -17.45
N ASP A 494 10.98 -33.68 -18.22
CA ASP A 494 9.80 -34.06 -18.98
C ASP A 494 8.87 -34.91 -18.10
N PHE A 495 7.61 -34.50 -18.05
CA PHE A 495 6.56 -35.20 -17.33
C PHE A 495 5.43 -35.57 -18.28
N GLU A 496 4.94 -36.80 -18.17
CA GLU A 496 3.77 -37.25 -18.91
C GLU A 496 2.50 -37.04 -18.09
N VAL A 497 1.48 -36.48 -18.70
CA VAL A 497 0.16 -36.33 -18.09
C VAL A 497 -0.52 -37.71 -18.06
N VAL A 498 -0.63 -38.35 -16.88
CA VAL A 498 -1.24 -39.68 -16.70
C VAL A 498 -2.72 -39.63 -16.39
N LYS A 499 -3.17 -38.63 -15.62
CA LYS A 499 -4.59 -38.46 -15.28
C LYS A 499 -4.90 -36.97 -15.08
N LYS A 500 -6.11 -36.58 -15.41
CA LYS A 500 -6.56 -35.21 -15.28
C LYS A 500 -8.07 -35.14 -15.10
N THR A 501 -8.55 -34.19 -14.26
CA THR A 501 -9.97 -33.82 -14.22
C THR A 501 -10.19 -32.52 -15.02
N LYS A 502 -11.43 -32.21 -15.38
CA LYS A 502 -11.78 -30.95 -16.06
C LYS A 502 -12.23 -29.89 -15.04
N SER A 503 -11.74 -28.66 -15.15
CA SER A 503 -12.12 -27.55 -14.26
C SER A 503 -13.62 -27.26 -14.25
N GLN A 504 -14.30 -27.42 -15.39
CA GLN A 504 -15.75 -27.20 -15.54
C GLN A 504 -16.62 -28.15 -14.70
N LYS A 505 -16.05 -29.26 -14.20
CA LYS A 505 -16.76 -30.20 -13.32
C LYS A 505 -16.75 -29.78 -11.84
N ASP A 506 -15.93 -28.80 -11.44
CA ASP A 506 -15.87 -28.29 -10.10
C ASP A 506 -16.45 -26.88 -10.00
N PRO A 507 -17.32 -26.60 -9.00
CA PRO A 507 -17.94 -25.26 -8.84
C PRO A 507 -16.95 -24.10 -8.61
N ASN A 508 -15.74 -24.41 -8.13
CA ASN A 508 -14.65 -23.45 -7.94
C ASN A 508 -13.70 -23.32 -9.13
N ASN A 509 -13.97 -24.03 -10.26
CA ASN A 509 -13.07 -24.18 -11.39
C ASN A 509 -11.71 -24.79 -11.02
N ASN A 510 -11.70 -25.69 -10.04
CA ASN A 510 -10.51 -26.45 -9.70
C ASN A 510 -10.43 -27.70 -10.56
N PHE A 511 -9.21 -28.16 -10.84
CA PHE A 511 -8.95 -29.41 -11.49
C PHE A 511 -7.70 -30.08 -10.89
N THR A 512 -7.58 -31.38 -11.08
CA THR A 512 -6.41 -32.16 -10.64
C THR A 512 -5.61 -32.59 -11.86
N LEU A 513 -4.29 -32.67 -11.71
CA LEU A 513 -3.35 -33.10 -12.74
C LEU A 513 -2.35 -34.04 -12.10
N ARG A 514 -2.22 -35.27 -12.68
CA ARG A 514 -1.19 -36.24 -12.30
C ARG A 514 -0.13 -36.33 -13.39
N LEU A 515 1.12 -36.15 -12.98
CA LEU A 515 2.28 -36.10 -13.86
C LEU A 515 3.26 -37.20 -13.47
N ARG A 516 3.62 -38.04 -14.43
CA ARG A 516 4.64 -39.09 -14.28
C ARG A 516 5.98 -38.52 -14.77
N PRO A 517 7.03 -38.48 -13.94
CA PRO A 517 8.35 -38.11 -14.40
C PRO A 517 8.90 -39.17 -15.38
N LEU A 518 9.42 -38.75 -16.54
CA LEU A 518 10.00 -39.65 -17.53
C LEU A 518 11.42 -40.08 -17.15
N LYS A 519 12.09 -39.38 -16.26
CA LYS A 519 13.37 -39.77 -15.64
C LYS A 519 13.18 -39.82 -14.12
N LYS A 520 13.92 -40.70 -13.46
CA LYS A 520 13.86 -40.87 -12.00
C LYS A 520 14.23 -39.55 -11.32
N ASN A 521 13.28 -38.95 -10.61
CA ASN A 521 13.43 -37.73 -9.86
C ASN A 521 13.11 -37.96 -8.39
N VAL A 522 13.84 -37.29 -7.51
CA VAL A 522 13.59 -37.33 -6.08
C VAL A 522 12.84 -36.04 -5.72
N PHE A 523 11.58 -36.22 -5.32
CA PHE A 523 10.74 -35.13 -4.80
C PHE A 523 9.92 -35.64 -3.62
N GLN A 524 9.44 -34.72 -2.81
CA GLN A 524 8.67 -34.97 -1.61
C GLN A 524 7.39 -34.15 -1.63
N SER A 525 6.35 -34.60 -0.93
CA SER A 525 5.14 -33.81 -0.76
C SER A 525 5.46 -32.52 0.01
N GLY A 526 5.05 -31.35 -0.56
CA GLY A 526 5.42 -30.04 -0.08
C GLY A 526 6.46 -29.31 -0.95
N ASP A 527 7.24 -30.04 -1.77
CA ASP A 527 8.06 -29.43 -2.82
C ASP A 527 7.21 -28.65 -3.84
N LEU A 528 7.84 -27.86 -4.67
CA LEU A 528 7.16 -27.10 -5.71
C LEU A 528 7.53 -27.61 -7.10
N ILE A 529 6.56 -27.57 -8.01
CA ILE A 529 6.81 -27.71 -9.44
C ILE A 529 6.58 -26.34 -10.12
N ALA A 530 7.54 -25.93 -10.95
CA ALA A 530 7.50 -24.68 -11.66
C ALA A 530 7.27 -24.90 -13.17
N PHE A 531 6.21 -24.28 -13.70
CA PHE A 531 5.92 -24.24 -15.13
C PHE A 531 6.22 -22.88 -15.70
N GLN A 532 6.86 -22.83 -16.87
CA GLN A 532 7.11 -21.64 -17.65
C GLN A 532 6.51 -21.84 -19.05
N ILE A 533 5.50 -21.02 -19.38
CA ILE A 533 4.81 -21.03 -20.66
C ILE A 533 5.35 -19.90 -21.51
N GLY A 534 6.20 -20.23 -22.49
CA GLY A 534 6.90 -19.24 -23.29
C GLY A 534 8.22 -18.74 -22.68
N GLU A 535 9.16 -18.34 -23.54
CA GLU A 535 10.53 -18.01 -23.15
C GLU A 535 10.67 -16.73 -22.31
N ASN A 536 9.71 -15.82 -22.39
CA ASN A 536 9.72 -14.51 -21.71
C ASN A 536 8.73 -14.40 -20.54
N GLN A 537 8.07 -15.47 -20.16
CA GLN A 537 7.07 -15.45 -19.10
C GLN A 537 7.62 -15.89 -17.74
N ASN A 538 7.04 -15.37 -16.66
CA ASN A 538 7.39 -15.76 -15.30
C ASN A 538 6.95 -17.19 -14.99
N GLU A 539 7.81 -17.94 -14.30
CA GLU A 539 7.47 -19.26 -13.77
C GLU A 539 6.28 -19.20 -12.81
N ARG A 540 5.43 -20.23 -12.86
CA ARG A 540 4.30 -20.42 -11.95
C ARG A 540 4.53 -21.67 -11.12
N TYR A 541 4.42 -21.52 -9.80
CA TYR A 541 4.73 -22.54 -8.82
C TYR A 541 3.46 -23.19 -8.31
N TYR A 542 3.49 -24.54 -8.24
CA TYR A 542 2.41 -25.34 -7.66
C TYR A 542 3.01 -26.32 -6.66
N SER A 543 2.36 -26.50 -5.50
CA SER A 543 2.82 -27.45 -4.49
C SER A 543 2.56 -28.87 -4.93
N ILE A 544 3.56 -29.72 -4.77
CA ILE A 544 3.55 -31.13 -5.14
C ILE A 544 2.92 -31.95 -4.01
N ALA A 545 2.06 -32.89 -4.39
CA ALA A 545 1.77 -34.08 -3.60
C ALA A 545 2.33 -35.30 -4.32
N LYS A 546 2.85 -36.28 -3.60
CA LYS A 546 3.26 -37.58 -4.11
C LYS A 546 2.09 -38.54 -4.03
N ASP A 547 1.76 -39.25 -5.14
CA ASP A 547 0.70 -40.24 -5.17
C ASP A 547 1.22 -41.68 -5.02
N PHE A 548 0.32 -42.67 -5.00
CA PHE A 548 0.63 -44.09 -4.81
C PHE A 548 1.61 -44.71 -5.82
N ASN A 549 1.78 -44.10 -6.99
CA ASN A 549 2.63 -44.58 -8.07
C ASN A 549 3.87 -43.70 -8.26
N ASP A 550 4.29 -42.98 -7.23
CA ASP A 550 5.37 -41.99 -7.31
C ASP A 550 5.15 -40.88 -8.36
N ASN A 551 3.91 -40.62 -8.75
CA ASN A 551 3.59 -39.50 -9.62
C ASN A 551 3.42 -38.21 -8.82
N ILE A 552 3.61 -37.10 -9.49
CA ILE A 552 3.27 -35.76 -8.97
C ILE A 552 1.76 -35.56 -9.11
N PHE A 553 1.09 -35.27 -8.00
CA PHE A 553 -0.29 -34.87 -7.98
C PHE A 553 -0.38 -33.36 -7.68
N LEU A 554 -1.12 -32.64 -8.51
CA LEU A 554 -1.36 -31.20 -8.40
C LEU A 554 -2.86 -30.93 -8.31
N SER A 555 -3.23 -30.01 -7.44
CA SER A 555 -4.54 -29.38 -7.42
C SER A 555 -4.42 -27.93 -7.86
N ILE A 556 -5.12 -27.57 -8.92
CA ILE A 556 -4.95 -26.30 -9.61
C ILE A 556 -6.29 -25.61 -9.75
N LYS A 557 -6.33 -24.31 -9.44
CA LYS A 557 -7.47 -23.46 -9.74
C LYS A 557 -7.28 -22.80 -11.09
N ARG A 558 -8.24 -23.01 -12.00
CA ARG A 558 -8.25 -22.32 -13.30
C ARG A 558 -8.68 -20.87 -13.10
N HIS A 559 -7.85 -19.92 -13.52
CA HIS A 559 -8.13 -18.50 -13.51
C HIS A 559 -8.48 -18.01 -14.92
N LEU A 560 -9.54 -17.17 -15.05
CA LEU A 560 -10.01 -16.65 -16.33
C LEU A 560 -8.96 -15.85 -17.13
N LYS A 561 -7.97 -15.24 -16.43
CA LYS A 561 -6.85 -14.50 -17.02
C LYS A 561 -5.50 -15.16 -16.72
N GLY A 562 -5.50 -16.41 -16.28
CA GLY A 562 -4.29 -17.12 -15.84
C GLY A 562 -3.76 -18.03 -16.94
N GLU A 563 -2.88 -17.55 -17.81
CA GLU A 563 -2.33 -18.29 -18.95
C GLU A 563 -1.79 -19.67 -18.56
N CYS A 564 -0.99 -19.79 -17.50
CA CYS A 564 -0.45 -21.07 -17.05
C CYS A 564 -1.53 -22.04 -16.58
N SER A 565 -2.50 -21.60 -15.79
CA SER A 565 -3.59 -22.47 -15.32
C SER A 565 -4.53 -22.89 -16.44
N GLN A 566 -4.70 -22.08 -17.50
CA GLN A 566 -5.45 -22.45 -18.71
C GLN A 566 -4.67 -23.48 -19.53
N TYR A 567 -3.39 -23.23 -19.79
CA TYR A 567 -2.52 -24.18 -20.49
C TYR A 567 -2.53 -25.55 -19.82
N LEU A 568 -2.38 -25.62 -18.49
CA LEU A 568 -2.41 -26.88 -17.75
C LEU A 568 -3.79 -27.57 -17.78
N ASP A 569 -4.89 -26.77 -17.81
CA ASP A 569 -6.25 -27.30 -17.99
C ASP A 569 -6.51 -27.79 -19.42
N ASP A 570 -5.83 -27.28 -20.42
CA ASP A 570 -5.99 -27.66 -21.82
C ASP A 570 -5.11 -28.86 -22.25
N LEU A 571 -4.14 -29.29 -21.41
CA LEU A 571 -3.31 -30.45 -21.66
C LEU A 571 -4.16 -31.73 -21.85
N LYS A 572 -3.76 -32.57 -22.76
CA LYS A 572 -4.37 -33.92 -22.96
C LYS A 572 -3.61 -34.97 -22.17
N VAL A 573 -4.30 -36.04 -21.78
CA VAL A 573 -3.64 -37.26 -21.24
C VAL A 573 -2.62 -37.78 -22.27
N LYS A 574 -1.44 -38.22 -21.80
CA LYS A 574 -0.25 -38.58 -22.57
C LYS A 574 0.53 -37.37 -23.15
N ALA A 575 0.10 -36.13 -22.93
CA ALA A 575 0.92 -34.99 -23.30
C ALA A 575 2.19 -34.90 -22.43
N ILE A 576 3.30 -34.48 -23.05
CA ILE A 576 4.56 -34.25 -22.33
C ILE A 576 4.66 -32.75 -22.01
N VAL A 577 4.92 -32.46 -20.75
CA VAL A 577 5.11 -31.07 -20.26
C VAL A 577 6.48 -30.96 -19.59
N LYS A 578 7.17 -29.84 -19.86
CA LYS A 578 8.45 -29.53 -19.24
C LYS A 578 8.23 -28.67 -18.00
N ALA A 579 8.79 -29.10 -16.87
CA ALA A 579 8.71 -28.37 -15.61
C ALA A 579 9.98 -28.59 -14.77
N LYS A 580 10.19 -27.73 -13.79
CA LYS A 580 11.27 -27.84 -12.80
C LYS A 580 10.69 -28.28 -11.46
N ILE A 581 11.43 -29.10 -10.72
CA ILE A 581 11.16 -29.39 -9.31
C ILE A 581 12.03 -28.49 -8.45
N ILE A 582 11.43 -27.83 -7.48
CA ILE A 582 12.10 -26.94 -6.53
C ILE A 582 11.84 -27.47 -5.13
N LYS A 583 12.90 -27.81 -4.42
CA LYS A 583 12.81 -28.25 -3.03
C LYS A 583 12.29 -27.14 -2.13
N ASN A 584 11.42 -27.51 -1.19
CA ASN A 584 10.80 -26.60 -0.24
C ASN A 584 10.91 -27.17 1.17
N ASP A 585 12.14 -27.25 1.67
CA ASP A 585 12.49 -27.89 2.95
C ASP A 585 11.73 -27.30 4.16
N ASN A 586 11.12 -26.13 4.01
CA ASN A 586 10.30 -25.50 5.06
C ASN A 586 8.84 -25.95 5.05
N PHE A 587 8.44 -26.83 4.12
CA PHE A 587 7.05 -27.29 3.98
C PHE A 587 6.97 -28.77 3.71
N HIS A 588 7.75 -29.55 4.43
CA HIS A 588 7.65 -31.03 4.48
C HIS A 588 6.98 -31.45 5.79
N ALA A 589 6.45 -32.68 5.84
CA ALA A 589 6.02 -33.26 7.09
C ALA A 589 7.25 -33.40 8.03
N PRO A 590 7.14 -33.03 9.32
CA PRO A 590 8.22 -33.22 10.26
C PRO A 590 8.53 -34.72 10.42
N GLU A 591 9.80 -35.06 10.62
CA GLU A 591 10.22 -36.47 10.80
C GLU A 591 9.83 -37.01 12.19
N ASP A 592 9.83 -36.15 13.19
CA ASP A 592 9.55 -36.54 14.58
C ASP A 592 8.28 -35.88 15.09
N TYR A 593 7.20 -36.65 15.21
CA TYR A 593 5.91 -36.22 15.76
C TYR A 593 5.10 -37.43 16.24
N ASP A 594 4.31 -37.29 17.28
CA ASP A 594 3.35 -38.30 17.73
C ASP A 594 1.99 -38.15 17.05
N ASN A 595 1.52 -36.91 16.95
CA ASN A 595 0.28 -36.55 16.26
C ASN A 595 0.55 -35.33 15.35
N LEU A 596 0.05 -35.37 14.11
CA LEU A 596 0.20 -34.30 13.14
C LEU A 596 -1.17 -33.76 12.75
N ILE A 597 -1.35 -32.44 12.84
CA ILE A 597 -2.55 -31.77 12.36
C ILE A 597 -2.20 -31.00 11.08
N LEU A 598 -2.86 -31.34 9.98
CA LEU A 598 -2.70 -30.71 8.68
C LEU A 598 -3.93 -29.84 8.40
N ILE A 599 -3.74 -28.55 8.17
CA ILE A 599 -4.82 -27.61 7.91
C ILE A 599 -4.62 -26.97 6.53
N GLY A 600 -5.59 -27.15 5.63
CA GLY A 600 -5.54 -26.65 4.26
C GLY A 600 -6.82 -25.95 3.82
N ASN A 601 -6.70 -25.07 2.84
CA ASN A 601 -7.85 -24.42 2.22
C ASN A 601 -7.78 -24.54 0.68
N GLY A 602 -8.92 -24.83 0.06
CA GLY A 602 -9.04 -24.92 -1.40
C GLY A 602 -8.05 -25.90 -2.02
N THR A 603 -7.30 -25.48 -3.04
CA THR A 603 -6.30 -26.31 -3.74
C THR A 603 -5.04 -26.60 -2.90
N GLY A 604 -4.84 -25.88 -1.80
CA GLY A 604 -3.73 -26.12 -0.86
C GLY A 604 -3.80 -27.45 -0.11
N ILE A 605 -4.87 -28.21 -0.26
CA ILE A 605 -5.01 -29.54 0.33
C ILE A 605 -4.06 -30.57 -0.31
N ALA A 606 -3.69 -30.42 -1.60
CA ALA A 606 -2.94 -31.42 -2.33
C ALA A 606 -1.65 -31.86 -1.62
N PRO A 607 -0.69 -30.96 -1.27
CA PRO A 607 0.54 -31.37 -0.58
C PRO A 607 0.27 -32.03 0.77
N LEU A 608 -0.81 -31.67 1.48
CA LEU A 608 -1.17 -32.24 2.77
C LEU A 608 -1.66 -33.70 2.64
N LEU A 609 -2.44 -33.99 1.58
CA LEU A 609 -2.83 -35.36 1.24
C LEU A 609 -1.62 -36.20 0.92
N GLY A 610 -0.66 -35.68 0.15
CA GLY A 610 0.58 -36.37 -0.13
C GLY A 610 1.41 -36.63 1.12
N MET A 611 1.53 -35.67 2.04
CA MET A 611 2.22 -35.84 3.33
C MET A 611 1.55 -36.94 4.19
N ALA A 612 0.21 -36.97 4.20
CA ALA A 612 -0.53 -38.02 4.90
C ALA A 612 -0.29 -39.40 4.26
N TYR A 613 -0.19 -39.46 2.95
CA TYR A 613 0.13 -40.67 2.21
C TYR A 613 1.57 -41.14 2.49
N GLU A 614 2.54 -40.26 2.53
CA GLU A 614 3.95 -40.57 2.84
C GLU A 614 4.18 -40.95 4.32
N ASN A 615 3.12 -41.03 5.14
CA ASN A 615 3.17 -41.44 6.55
C ASN A 615 3.40 -42.94 6.70
N HIS A 616 4.57 -43.43 6.33
CA HIS A 616 4.93 -44.84 6.42
C HIS A 616 4.99 -45.35 7.87
N SER A 617 5.22 -44.47 8.85
CA SER A 617 5.25 -44.83 10.28
C SER A 617 3.87 -45.00 10.91
N LYS A 618 2.79 -44.80 10.16
CA LYS A 618 1.38 -44.95 10.58
C LYS A 618 1.04 -44.12 11.85
N LYS A 619 1.71 -42.99 12.01
CA LYS A 619 1.42 -42.04 13.09
C LYS A 619 0.06 -41.39 12.85
N LYS A 620 -0.56 -40.87 13.91
CA LYS A 620 -1.88 -40.24 13.80
C LYS A 620 -1.79 -38.92 13.06
N ILE A 621 -2.60 -38.74 11.99
CA ILE A 621 -2.71 -37.51 11.22
C ILE A 621 -4.19 -37.10 11.15
N ASP A 622 -4.49 -35.89 11.60
CA ASP A 622 -5.80 -35.27 11.46
C ASP A 622 -5.73 -34.20 10.37
N ILE A 623 -6.62 -34.24 9.36
CA ILE A 623 -6.64 -33.29 8.25
C ILE A 623 -7.91 -32.46 8.33
N TYR A 624 -7.74 -31.15 8.42
CA TYR A 624 -8.82 -30.16 8.35
C TYR A 624 -8.76 -29.42 7.02
N TRP A 625 -9.83 -29.51 6.24
CA TRP A 625 -9.89 -28.88 4.93
C TRP A 625 -11.08 -27.95 4.79
N GLY A 626 -10.81 -26.69 4.39
CA GLY A 626 -11.80 -25.68 4.06
C GLY A 626 -12.03 -25.60 2.54
N SER A 627 -13.29 -25.67 2.10
CA SER A 627 -13.67 -25.44 0.72
C SER A 627 -14.99 -24.69 0.63
N LYS A 628 -15.14 -23.84 -0.40
CA LYS A 628 -16.37 -23.08 -0.63
C LYS A 628 -17.56 -23.99 -0.95
N PHE A 629 -17.34 -25.15 -1.58
CA PHE A 629 -18.38 -26.10 -1.98
C PHE A 629 -18.01 -27.51 -1.57
N LYS A 630 -18.93 -28.21 -0.92
CA LYS A 630 -18.75 -29.63 -0.49
C LYS A 630 -18.48 -30.58 -1.67
N LYS A 631 -19.02 -30.28 -2.85
CA LYS A 631 -18.80 -31.05 -4.08
C LYS A 631 -17.34 -31.09 -4.54
N SER A 632 -16.51 -30.11 -4.16
CA SER A 632 -15.09 -30.09 -4.50
C SER A 632 -14.30 -31.23 -3.84
N LEU A 633 -14.85 -31.88 -2.81
CA LEU A 633 -14.26 -33.07 -2.21
C LEU A 633 -14.11 -34.24 -3.22
N ASN A 634 -15.03 -34.33 -4.18
CA ASN A 634 -15.00 -35.37 -5.21
C ASN A 634 -13.76 -35.35 -6.11
N LEU A 635 -13.04 -34.19 -6.15
CA LEU A 635 -11.78 -34.10 -6.89
C LEU A 635 -10.64 -34.92 -6.27
N TYR A 636 -10.76 -35.27 -4.99
CA TYR A 636 -9.72 -35.89 -4.18
C TYR A 636 -10.10 -37.34 -3.75
N SER A 637 -11.21 -37.87 -4.25
CA SER A 637 -11.72 -39.19 -3.87
C SER A 637 -10.79 -40.35 -4.24
N ASP A 638 -9.81 -40.08 -5.14
CA ASP A 638 -8.86 -41.11 -5.65
C ASP A 638 -7.47 -40.97 -4.96
N ILE A 639 -7.35 -40.18 -3.91
CA ILE A 639 -6.17 -40.03 -3.06
C ILE A 639 -6.53 -40.51 -1.63
#